data_9126e1d70fc3271ba409758af618cb6d
#
_entry.id   9126e1d70fc3271ba409758af618cb6d
#
_cell.length_a   1.000
_cell.length_b   1.000
_cell.length_c   1.000
_cell.angle_alpha   90.00
_cell.angle_beta   90.00
_cell.angle_gamma   90.00
#
_symmetry.space_group_name_H-M   'P 1'
#
loop_
_entity.id
_entity.type
_entity.pdbx_description
1 polymer ?
#
loop_
_entity_poly.entity_id
_entity_poly.type
_entity_poly.pdbx_seq_one_letter_code
_entity_poly.pdbx_strand_id
1 'polypeptide(L)'
;MVKNVNREINIRVHKVYKPYFFLTFVISPGKENIPGVIHEIREKNMSDTIHHECGFALIRLLKPLDYYQKKYGSYLYGLNRLYILMEKQRNRGQDGAGVVGLKLDMEPGYKYMDRVRSCDANPIQDVFDRIHEPFTPEILREKDAVWAKQNLPFVSEVYLGHLRYATFGKNNIDYVHPLKRASNWRAHNLALAANFNLTNVDELFESLIRAGQYPRNYSDTVTLLEKVGYFLDSEIQDLYRFYKEKGFSKQEITPLIERTVDLPKVLSRSSEDWDGGYAVAGVVGHGDAFVMRDPWGMRPAYYYKDDEVVVVASEASVIQTAFQGMNMEISEIRPGYALLIKKDGTVTEELVREPRQRASCSFERIYFSRGNDRNIYRERKKLGELLTPRLVKAVDGDLDNTVFSFIPNTAETSFYGMVKGIQQYMVEEKKRLIREGKATWSEETLDEIICREPRIEKIVIKDAKLRTFITSDSGRDGLVGHVYDVTYGAVQPTDNLVVIDDSIVRGTTLKKSILRILDRLGPKRIVVVSSAPQIRYPDCYGIDMTRMNEFIAFNAAIELLKERGMEGLIDEVYRKCKAQQGLPKEQVVNHVKEIYAPFTEEEISDKIAEMVRDEHLNAEVKVVFQSVEDLHVACPNDTGDWYFTGNYPTPGGNKVVNTAYINWVEGRNERSY
;
A
#
# COMPACT_ATOMS: atom_id res chain seq x y z
N MET A 1 -6.97 59.02 14.01
CA MET A 1 -6.71 59.21 12.58
C MET A 1 -6.46 57.87 11.95
N VAL A 2 -7.47 57.35 11.29
CA VAL A 2 -7.43 56.04 10.60
C VAL A 2 -7.19 56.36 9.12
N LYS A 3 -6.11 55.85 8.55
CA LYS A 3 -5.88 55.91 7.11
C LYS A 3 -6.30 54.58 6.49
N ASN A 4 -7.35 54.63 5.67
CA ASN A 4 -7.78 53.63 4.73
C ASN A 4 -6.71 53.40 3.67
N VAL A 5 -6.40 52.12 3.44
CA VAL A 5 -5.67 51.68 2.25
C VAL A 5 -6.59 50.80 1.44
N ASN A 6 -7.21 51.38 0.41
CA ASN A 6 -7.85 50.64 -0.67
C ASN A 6 -6.79 49.98 -1.52
N ARG A 7 -6.84 48.65 -1.67
CA ARG A 7 -6.13 47.90 -2.69
C ARG A 7 -7.10 47.48 -3.79
N GLU A 8 -6.87 48.01 -4.97
CA GLU A 8 -7.55 47.59 -6.19
C GLU A 8 -7.13 46.20 -6.59
N ILE A 9 -8.10 45.35 -6.85
CA ILE A 9 -7.91 44.00 -7.37
C ILE A 9 -8.12 44.04 -8.88
N ASN A 10 -7.05 43.85 -9.66
CA ASN A 10 -7.13 43.72 -11.11
C ASN A 10 -7.50 42.27 -11.49
N ILE A 11 -8.67 42.06 -12.05
CA ILE A 11 -9.15 40.77 -12.57
C ILE A 11 -8.88 40.72 -14.07
N ARG A 12 -7.96 39.85 -14.52
CA ARG A 12 -7.82 39.49 -15.95
C ARG A 12 -8.59 38.21 -16.23
N VAL A 13 -9.59 38.27 -17.08
CA VAL A 13 -10.37 37.11 -17.56
C VAL A 13 -9.76 36.65 -18.89
N HIS A 14 -9.20 35.44 -18.90
CA HIS A 14 -8.87 34.74 -20.15
C HIS A 14 -9.96 33.73 -20.49
N LYS A 15 -10.62 33.94 -21.64
CA LYS A 15 -11.62 33.05 -22.20
C LYS A 15 -10.91 31.91 -22.96
N VAL A 16 -11.00 30.68 -22.48
CA VAL A 16 -10.64 29.47 -23.22
C VAL A 16 -11.86 28.55 -23.25
N TYR A 17 -12.15 28.01 -24.43
CA TYR A 17 -13.36 27.29 -24.78
C TYR A 17 -13.49 25.92 -24.10
N LYS A 18 -14.58 25.76 -23.29
CA LYS A 18 -15.37 24.57 -22.82
C LYS A 18 -14.69 23.54 -21.89
N PRO A 19 -15.49 22.93 -20.98
CA PRO A 19 -16.48 23.51 -20.05
C PRO A 19 -16.21 23.12 -18.58
N TYR A 20 -15.16 23.64 -17.95
CA TYR A 20 -15.04 23.68 -16.50
C TYR A 20 -14.44 25.01 -16.07
N PHE A 21 -15.17 25.76 -15.27
CA PHE A 21 -14.65 26.98 -14.65
C PHE A 21 -13.71 26.60 -13.50
N PHE A 22 -12.44 26.93 -13.60
CA PHE A 22 -11.53 27.00 -12.47
C PHE A 22 -11.22 28.46 -12.15
N LEU A 23 -11.51 28.88 -10.93
CA LEU A 23 -11.01 30.13 -10.37
C LEU A 23 -9.63 29.86 -9.78
N THR A 24 -8.59 30.35 -10.42
CA THR A 24 -7.22 30.32 -9.89
C THR A 24 -6.92 31.69 -9.26
N PHE A 25 -6.68 31.70 -7.96
CA PHE A 25 -6.16 32.90 -7.27
C PHE A 25 -4.63 32.87 -7.36
N VAL A 26 -4.06 33.85 -8.05
CA VAL A 26 -2.62 34.09 -8.03
C VAL A 26 -2.34 35.16 -6.97
N ILE A 27 -1.67 34.76 -5.90
CA ILE A 27 -1.15 35.69 -4.88
C ILE A 27 0.32 35.91 -5.22
N SER A 28 0.68 37.16 -5.56
CA SER A 28 2.08 37.56 -5.74
C SER A 28 2.82 37.60 -4.39
N PRO A 29 4.04 37.12 -4.29
CA PRO A 29 4.77 37.01 -3.03
C PRO A 29 5.35 38.35 -2.59
N GLY A 30 4.85 38.88 -1.49
CA GLY A 30 5.60 39.84 -0.65
C GLY A 30 6.49 39.04 0.28
N LYS A 31 7.77 39.31 0.25
CA LYS A 31 8.81 38.69 1.09
C LYS A 31 8.54 38.97 2.57
N GLU A 32 8.34 37.91 3.35
CA GLU A 32 8.89 37.81 4.71
C GLU A 32 8.91 36.32 5.08
N ASN A 33 10.13 35.79 5.22
CA ASN A 33 10.40 34.45 5.71
C ASN A 33 10.09 34.40 7.22
N ILE A 34 9.16 33.55 7.60
CA ILE A 34 9.06 33.03 8.97
C ILE A 34 9.35 31.53 8.92
N PRO A 35 10.59 31.10 9.19
CA PRO A 35 10.93 29.69 9.34
C PRO A 35 10.51 29.26 10.75
N GLY A 36 9.65 28.31 10.89
CA GLY A 36 9.34 27.69 12.17
C GLY A 36 7.90 27.21 12.38
N VAL A 37 6.93 27.88 11.75
CA VAL A 37 5.51 27.56 12.02
C VAL A 37 4.97 26.46 11.08
N ILE A 38 5.58 26.23 9.93
CA ILE A 38 5.10 25.23 8.96
C ILE A 38 5.49 23.80 9.33
N HIS A 39 6.53 23.62 10.13
CA HIS A 39 7.00 22.27 10.51
C HIS A 39 6.12 21.59 11.60
N GLU A 40 5.54 22.36 12.52
CA GLU A 40 4.68 21.82 13.59
C GLU A 40 3.26 21.48 13.12
N ILE A 41 2.79 22.06 12.02
CA ILE A 41 1.41 21.90 11.53
C ILE A 41 1.18 20.55 10.84
N ARG A 42 2.24 19.90 10.31
CA ARG A 42 2.14 18.61 9.60
C ARG A 42 2.15 17.37 10.50
N GLU A 43 2.62 17.46 11.72
CA GLU A 43 2.73 16.29 12.61
C GLU A 43 1.44 15.91 13.37
N LYS A 44 0.40 16.74 13.33
CA LYS A 44 -0.87 16.50 14.05
C LYS A 44 -2.06 16.00 13.21
N ASN A 45 -1.90 15.77 11.91
CA ASN A 45 -2.96 15.19 11.08
C ASN A 45 -2.85 13.66 11.03
N MET A 46 -2.96 13.00 12.18
CA MET A 46 -3.09 11.55 12.23
C MET A 46 -4.56 11.17 12.31
N SER A 47 -5.21 11.01 11.16
CA SER A 47 -6.34 10.11 11.03
C SER A 47 -5.81 8.67 11.26
N ASP A 48 -6.64 7.77 11.78
CA ASP A 48 -6.32 6.33 11.95
C ASP A 48 -6.06 5.59 10.63
N THR A 49 -5.95 6.28 9.52
CA THR A 49 -5.61 5.70 8.23
C THR A 49 -4.24 5.05 8.31
N ILE A 50 -4.23 3.74 8.13
CA ILE A 50 -3.02 2.98 7.85
C ILE A 50 -2.43 3.61 6.60
N HIS A 51 -1.21 4.10 6.72
CA HIS A 51 -0.52 4.72 5.61
C HIS A 51 0.03 3.64 4.68
N HIS A 52 -0.04 3.90 3.38
CA HIS A 52 0.04 2.94 2.29
C HIS A 52 1.47 2.51 1.94
N GLU A 53 1.54 1.48 1.13
CA GLU A 53 2.76 0.93 0.54
C GLU A 53 3.07 1.58 -0.80
N CYS A 54 4.36 1.53 -1.22
CA CYS A 54 4.76 1.96 -2.56
C CYS A 54 4.09 1.12 -3.66
N GLY A 55 3.94 1.72 -4.85
CA GLY A 55 3.48 1.04 -6.05
C GLY A 55 4.42 1.29 -7.22
N PHE A 56 4.60 0.31 -8.10
CA PHE A 56 5.37 0.50 -9.33
C PHE A 56 4.62 -0.06 -10.54
N ALA A 57 5.02 0.41 -11.72
CA ALA A 57 4.56 -0.09 -13.00
C ALA A 57 5.71 -0.08 -14.01
N LEU A 58 5.86 -1.16 -14.79
CA LEU A 58 6.83 -1.28 -15.86
C LEU A 58 6.09 -1.64 -17.15
N ILE A 59 6.42 -0.96 -18.25
CA ILE A 59 5.89 -1.24 -19.59
C ILE A 59 7.06 -1.42 -20.55
N ARG A 60 7.03 -2.48 -21.35
CA ARG A 60 7.89 -2.73 -22.51
C ARG A 60 7.02 -2.88 -23.75
N LEU A 61 7.15 -1.98 -24.69
CA LEU A 61 6.50 -2.00 -26.01
C LEU A 61 7.28 -2.92 -26.95
N LEU A 62 6.66 -3.97 -27.45
CA LEU A 62 7.33 -5.02 -28.26
C LEU A 62 7.38 -4.70 -29.75
N LYS A 63 6.58 -3.74 -30.22
CA LYS A 63 6.56 -3.27 -31.62
C LYS A 63 7.25 -1.90 -31.72
N PRO A 64 7.67 -1.46 -32.91
CA PRO A 64 8.16 -0.08 -33.14
C PRO A 64 7.09 0.97 -32.82
N LEU A 65 7.51 2.17 -32.41
CA LEU A 65 6.59 3.24 -31.98
C LEU A 65 5.59 3.67 -33.06
N ASP A 66 5.96 3.60 -34.35
CA ASP A 66 5.07 3.89 -35.48
C ASP A 66 3.90 2.90 -35.61
N TYR A 67 4.08 1.66 -35.14
CA TYR A 67 2.99 0.69 -35.06
C TYR A 67 1.89 1.20 -34.09
N TYR A 68 2.26 1.69 -32.92
CA TYR A 68 1.30 2.22 -31.94
C TYR A 68 0.65 3.51 -32.43
N GLN A 69 1.41 4.36 -33.13
CA GLN A 69 0.85 5.56 -33.76
C GLN A 69 -0.22 5.19 -34.80
N LYS A 70 0.03 4.19 -35.64
CA LYS A 70 -0.92 3.72 -36.66
C LYS A 70 -2.14 3.04 -36.06
N LYS A 71 -1.94 2.18 -35.06
CA LYS A 71 -3.01 1.36 -34.46
C LYS A 71 -3.85 2.11 -33.44
N TYR A 72 -3.21 2.92 -32.57
CA TYR A 72 -3.82 3.58 -31.44
C TYR A 72 -3.84 5.11 -31.54
N GLY A 73 -3.38 5.67 -32.64
CA GLY A 73 -3.38 7.10 -32.89
C GLY A 73 -2.28 7.89 -32.19
N SER A 74 -1.33 7.25 -31.47
CA SER A 74 -0.29 7.95 -30.74
C SER A 74 0.97 7.12 -30.54
N TYR A 75 2.13 7.72 -30.83
CA TYR A 75 3.44 7.15 -30.46
C TYR A 75 3.72 7.24 -28.94
N LEU A 76 2.89 7.97 -28.17
CA LEU A 76 2.92 8.03 -26.72
C LEU A 76 2.06 6.94 -26.05
N TYR A 77 1.65 5.91 -26.78
CA TYR A 77 0.78 4.84 -26.28
C TYR A 77 1.27 4.26 -24.93
N GLY A 78 2.56 3.89 -24.85
CA GLY A 78 3.15 3.33 -23.62
C GLY A 78 3.11 4.32 -22.44
N LEU A 79 3.43 5.59 -22.70
CA LEU A 79 3.39 6.65 -21.67
C LEU A 79 1.95 6.88 -21.17
N ASN A 80 0.97 6.92 -22.06
CA ASN A 80 -0.45 7.07 -21.70
C ASN A 80 -0.96 5.89 -20.89
N ARG A 81 -0.53 4.66 -21.21
CA ARG A 81 -0.86 3.47 -20.41
C ARG A 81 -0.19 3.50 -19.04
N LEU A 82 1.07 3.94 -18.96
CA LEU A 82 1.76 4.12 -17.69
C LEU A 82 1.03 5.12 -16.77
N TYR A 83 0.56 6.25 -17.33
CA TYR A 83 -0.25 7.21 -16.57
C TYR A 83 -1.46 6.54 -15.92
N ILE A 84 -2.22 5.76 -16.70
CA ILE A 84 -3.40 5.05 -16.18
C ILE A 84 -3.01 4.05 -15.09
N LEU A 85 -1.92 3.27 -15.29
CA LEU A 85 -1.43 2.33 -14.28
C LEU A 85 -1.08 3.06 -12.98
N MET A 86 -0.38 4.19 -13.05
CA MET A 86 0.00 4.97 -11.87
C MET A 86 -1.22 5.61 -11.19
N GLU A 87 -2.14 6.23 -11.94
CA GLU A 87 -3.37 6.81 -11.38
C GLU A 87 -4.26 5.74 -10.71
N LYS A 88 -4.35 4.55 -11.30
CA LYS A 88 -5.11 3.46 -10.69
C LYS A 88 -4.44 2.84 -9.46
N GLN A 89 -3.15 3.07 -9.24
CA GLN A 89 -2.39 2.69 -8.04
C GLN A 89 -2.18 3.86 -7.08
N ARG A 90 -2.84 5.00 -7.27
CA ARG A 90 -2.66 6.21 -6.45
C ARG A 90 -2.86 5.96 -4.94
N ASN A 91 -3.72 5.00 -4.59
CA ASN A 91 -3.92 4.59 -3.21
C ASN A 91 -2.63 4.07 -2.54
N ARG A 92 -1.66 3.54 -3.29
CA ARG A 92 -0.42 2.98 -2.74
C ARG A 92 0.60 4.03 -2.33
N GLY A 93 0.73 5.14 -3.07
CA GLY A 93 1.70 6.18 -2.73
C GLY A 93 1.27 7.56 -3.20
N GLN A 94 1.28 8.52 -2.28
CA GLN A 94 0.85 9.90 -2.52
C GLN A 94 1.93 10.94 -2.16
N ASP A 95 3.06 10.51 -1.57
CA ASP A 95 4.13 11.41 -1.11
C ASP A 95 5.19 11.69 -2.17
N GLY A 96 5.12 11.00 -3.28
CA GLY A 96 5.99 11.22 -4.42
C GLY A 96 5.67 10.30 -5.59
N ALA A 97 6.06 10.73 -6.79
CA ALA A 97 5.96 9.96 -8.01
C ALA A 97 7.19 10.16 -8.89
N GLY A 98 7.48 9.19 -9.73
CA GLY A 98 8.54 9.35 -10.70
C GLY A 98 8.40 8.39 -11.87
N VAL A 99 8.98 8.80 -12.99
CA VAL A 99 8.97 8.05 -14.25
C VAL A 99 10.36 8.05 -14.86
N VAL A 100 10.78 6.89 -15.36
CA VAL A 100 11.91 6.73 -16.27
C VAL A 100 11.37 6.23 -17.61
N GLY A 101 11.87 6.82 -18.71
CA GLY A 101 11.67 6.35 -20.08
C GLY A 101 13.01 5.96 -20.69
N LEU A 102 13.10 4.79 -21.32
CA LEU A 102 14.27 4.32 -22.05
C LEU A 102 13.95 4.10 -23.51
N LYS A 103 14.69 4.77 -24.38
CA LYS A 103 14.65 4.65 -25.85
C LYS A 103 15.66 3.61 -26.30
N LEU A 104 15.19 2.59 -27.01
CA LEU A 104 16.07 1.56 -27.56
C LEU A 104 16.75 2.05 -28.85
N ASP A 105 17.92 1.48 -29.13
CA ASP A 105 18.67 1.67 -30.40
C ASP A 105 18.94 3.14 -30.79
N MET A 106 19.17 3.99 -29.77
CA MET A 106 19.60 5.37 -30.01
C MET A 106 21.08 5.42 -30.37
N GLU A 107 21.40 6.22 -31.36
CA GLU A 107 22.77 6.49 -31.77
C GLU A 107 23.56 7.26 -30.70
N PRO A 108 24.89 7.11 -30.64
CA PRO A 108 25.74 7.93 -29.79
C PRO A 108 25.51 9.44 -30.00
N GLY A 109 25.46 10.19 -28.93
CA GLY A 109 25.17 11.63 -28.96
C GLY A 109 23.71 11.99 -28.67
N TYR A 110 22.80 11.04 -28.72
CA TYR A 110 21.41 11.25 -28.36
C TYR A 110 21.11 10.76 -26.94
N LYS A 111 20.25 11.48 -26.25
CA LYS A 111 19.77 11.08 -24.91
C LYS A 111 18.78 9.91 -25.05
N TYR A 112 19.07 8.78 -24.39
CA TYR A 112 18.25 7.57 -24.49
C TYR A 112 17.53 7.20 -23.19
N MET A 113 17.86 7.83 -22.07
CA MET A 113 17.19 7.59 -20.79
C MET A 113 16.78 8.92 -20.13
N ASP A 114 15.49 9.14 -20.05
CA ASP A 114 14.87 10.30 -19.40
C ASP A 114 14.37 9.93 -18.00
N ARG A 115 14.35 10.88 -17.06
CA ARG A 115 13.79 10.70 -15.72
C ARG A 115 13.17 12.01 -15.22
N VAL A 116 11.94 11.91 -14.69
CA VAL A 116 11.25 12.98 -13.94
C VAL A 116 10.77 12.42 -12.62
N ARG A 117 10.83 13.21 -11.55
CA ARG A 117 10.36 12.86 -10.21
C ARG A 117 9.70 14.07 -9.56
N SER A 118 8.75 13.85 -8.67
CA SER A 118 8.07 14.87 -7.90
C SER A 118 7.74 14.41 -6.48
N CYS A 119 7.75 15.34 -5.54
CA CYS A 119 7.22 15.20 -4.19
C CYS A 119 6.24 16.32 -3.85
N ASP A 120 5.60 16.93 -4.86
CA ASP A 120 4.58 17.95 -4.70
C ASP A 120 3.27 17.34 -4.15
N ALA A 121 2.30 18.19 -3.83
CA ALA A 121 1.02 17.77 -3.28
C ALA A 121 0.20 16.83 -4.19
N ASN A 122 0.41 16.92 -5.53
CA ASN A 122 -0.16 16.02 -6.52
C ASN A 122 0.95 15.47 -7.43
N PRO A 123 1.78 14.55 -6.91
CA PRO A 123 3.06 14.22 -7.56
C PRO A 123 2.88 13.53 -8.92
N ILE A 124 1.82 12.73 -9.13
CA ILE A 124 1.54 12.11 -10.43
C ILE A 124 1.26 13.18 -11.47
N GLN A 125 0.37 14.11 -11.16
CA GLN A 125 0.00 15.18 -12.08
C GLN A 125 1.21 16.04 -12.45
N ASP A 126 2.01 16.48 -11.46
CA ASP A 126 3.22 17.27 -11.70
C ASP A 126 4.24 16.55 -12.58
N VAL A 127 4.46 15.25 -12.35
CA VAL A 127 5.36 14.43 -13.19
C VAL A 127 4.87 14.40 -14.64
N PHE A 128 3.59 14.14 -14.87
CA PHE A 128 3.06 14.03 -16.23
C PHE A 128 2.88 15.38 -16.92
N ASP A 129 2.60 16.45 -16.21
CA ASP A 129 2.57 17.81 -16.76
C ASP A 129 3.97 18.21 -17.29
N ARG A 130 5.04 17.97 -16.51
CA ARG A 130 6.42 18.19 -16.97
C ARG A 130 6.82 17.29 -18.13
N ILE A 131 6.36 16.05 -18.18
CA ILE A 131 6.61 15.14 -19.29
C ILE A 131 5.92 15.64 -20.55
N HIS A 132 4.68 16.15 -20.44
CA HIS A 132 3.88 16.59 -21.58
C HIS A 132 4.20 18.00 -22.08
N GLU A 133 4.93 18.81 -21.31
CA GLU A 133 5.26 20.19 -21.67
C GLU A 133 5.86 20.35 -23.10
N PRO A 134 6.75 19.47 -23.60
CA PRO A 134 7.29 19.56 -24.98
C PRO A 134 6.32 19.12 -26.07
N PHE A 135 5.18 18.48 -25.75
CA PHE A 135 4.27 17.90 -26.74
C PHE A 135 3.14 18.86 -27.08
N THR A 136 3.43 19.87 -27.93
CA THR A 136 2.38 20.77 -28.42
C THR A 136 1.44 20.08 -29.40
N PRO A 137 0.20 20.57 -29.59
CA PRO A 137 -0.74 20.01 -30.58
C PRO A 137 -0.18 19.96 -31.99
N GLU A 138 0.68 20.93 -32.37
CA GLU A 138 1.36 20.97 -33.69
C GLU A 138 2.35 19.81 -33.80
N ILE A 139 3.20 19.61 -32.79
CA ILE A 139 4.19 18.51 -32.76
C ILE A 139 3.50 17.16 -32.84
N LEU A 140 2.43 16.95 -32.04
CA LEU A 140 1.69 15.68 -32.03
C LEU A 140 1.01 15.37 -33.37
N ARG A 141 0.62 16.39 -34.14
CA ARG A 141 -0.03 16.25 -35.45
C ARG A 141 0.97 16.10 -36.60
N GLU A 142 2.09 16.84 -36.56
CA GLU A 142 2.98 17.00 -37.72
C GLU A 142 4.20 16.07 -37.67
N LYS A 143 4.60 15.61 -36.50
CA LYS A 143 5.83 14.82 -36.35
C LYS A 143 5.51 13.33 -36.21
N ASP A 144 6.28 12.52 -36.94
CA ASP A 144 6.17 11.06 -36.83
C ASP A 144 6.92 10.49 -35.61
N ALA A 145 6.74 9.22 -35.36
CA ALA A 145 7.34 8.52 -34.23
C ALA A 145 8.88 8.52 -34.27
N VAL A 146 9.49 8.49 -35.46
CA VAL A 146 10.95 8.46 -35.62
C VAL A 146 11.56 9.79 -35.22
N TRP A 147 11.02 10.89 -35.75
CA TRP A 147 11.44 12.22 -35.38
C TRP A 147 11.23 12.48 -33.90
N ALA A 148 10.03 12.13 -33.37
CA ALA A 148 9.67 12.34 -31.99
C ALA A 148 10.61 11.58 -31.03
N LYS A 149 10.95 10.33 -31.35
CA LYS A 149 11.89 9.52 -30.57
C LYS A 149 13.28 10.17 -30.48
N GLN A 150 13.78 10.74 -31.56
CA GLN A 150 15.09 11.38 -31.59
C GLN A 150 15.10 12.71 -30.82
N ASN A 151 14.04 13.51 -30.94
CA ASN A 151 14.05 14.93 -30.53
C ASN A 151 13.30 15.21 -29.22
N LEU A 152 12.34 14.36 -28.81
CA LEU A 152 11.51 14.61 -27.64
C LEU A 152 11.83 13.65 -26.49
N PRO A 153 11.78 14.10 -25.23
CA PRO A 153 11.93 13.20 -24.08
C PRO A 153 10.75 12.24 -23.97
N PHE A 154 10.94 11.12 -23.27
CA PHE A 154 9.90 10.14 -22.97
C PHE A 154 9.16 9.49 -24.16
N VAL A 155 9.62 9.67 -25.40
CA VAL A 155 9.15 8.87 -26.54
C VAL A 155 9.96 7.58 -26.57
N SER A 156 9.54 6.60 -25.78
CA SER A 156 10.35 5.46 -25.36
C SER A 156 9.64 4.13 -25.59
N GLU A 157 10.39 3.05 -25.65
CA GLU A 157 9.85 1.68 -25.71
C GLU A 157 9.80 0.99 -24.34
N VAL A 158 10.55 1.51 -23.33
CA VAL A 158 10.51 0.99 -21.97
C VAL A 158 10.21 2.13 -20.99
N TYR A 159 9.26 1.88 -20.10
CA TYR A 159 8.88 2.83 -19.04
C TYR A 159 8.89 2.16 -17.68
N LEU A 160 9.38 2.87 -16.68
CA LEU A 160 9.31 2.47 -15.27
C LEU A 160 8.72 3.62 -14.47
N GLY A 161 7.55 3.43 -13.91
CA GLY A 161 6.85 4.36 -13.03
C GLY A 161 6.85 3.90 -11.59
N HIS A 162 6.81 4.84 -10.66
CA HIS A 162 6.77 4.56 -9.22
C HIS A 162 5.92 5.58 -8.48
N LEU A 163 5.20 5.10 -7.47
CA LEU A 163 4.44 5.87 -6.51
C LEU A 163 5.04 5.63 -5.13
N ARG A 164 5.49 6.70 -4.51
CA ARG A 164 6.17 6.63 -3.22
C ARG A 164 5.19 6.88 -2.08
N TYR A 165 5.27 6.00 -1.10
CA TYR A 165 4.90 6.30 0.27
C TYR A 165 6.18 6.56 1.09
N ALA A 166 6.26 7.70 1.80
CA ALA A 166 7.48 8.12 2.49
C ALA A 166 7.57 7.50 3.88
N THR A 167 8.13 6.31 3.98
CA THR A 167 8.51 5.71 5.27
C THR A 167 9.78 6.34 5.83
N PHE A 168 10.72 6.74 4.97
CA PHE A 168 11.99 7.39 5.32
C PHE A 168 12.14 8.72 4.58
N GLY A 169 12.65 9.78 5.23
CA GLY A 169 12.98 11.07 4.58
C GLY A 169 11.79 11.75 3.92
N LYS A 170 10.76 12.16 4.69
CA LYS A 170 9.56 12.86 4.17
C LYS A 170 9.94 14.05 3.28
N ASN A 171 9.26 14.17 2.13
CA ASN A 171 9.36 15.28 1.17
C ASN A 171 10.77 15.54 0.60
N ASN A 172 11.67 14.55 0.58
CA ASN A 172 12.96 14.67 -0.08
C ASN A 172 12.93 13.94 -1.44
N ILE A 173 13.18 14.72 -2.50
CA ILE A 173 13.25 14.23 -3.89
C ILE A 173 14.34 13.16 -4.09
N ASP A 174 15.38 13.14 -3.27
CA ASP A 174 16.47 12.19 -3.39
C ASP A 174 16.04 10.75 -3.12
N TYR A 175 14.95 10.57 -2.38
CA TYR A 175 14.38 9.25 -2.08
C TYR A 175 13.20 8.85 -2.97
N VAL A 176 12.80 9.72 -3.91
CA VAL A 176 11.71 9.39 -4.85
C VAL A 176 12.24 8.50 -5.97
N HIS A 177 11.67 7.31 -6.11
CA HIS A 177 11.97 6.41 -7.22
C HIS A 177 11.37 6.90 -8.56
N PRO A 178 11.87 6.42 -9.72
CA PRO A 178 13.04 5.57 -9.89
C PRO A 178 14.35 6.29 -9.59
N LEU A 179 15.25 5.61 -8.86
CA LEU A 179 16.64 6.06 -8.73
C LEU A 179 17.43 5.62 -9.96
N LYS A 180 18.49 6.39 -10.28
CA LYS A 180 19.29 6.15 -11.47
C LYS A 180 20.77 6.18 -11.14
N ARG A 181 21.47 5.15 -11.58
CA ARG A 181 22.93 5.08 -11.68
C ARG A 181 23.32 5.34 -13.13
N ALA A 182 24.29 6.24 -13.37
CA ALA A 182 24.66 6.69 -14.70
C ALA A 182 26.15 6.47 -15.01
N SER A 183 26.42 5.99 -16.20
CA SER A 183 27.76 5.76 -16.77
C SER A 183 27.74 6.07 -18.27
N ASN A 184 28.90 6.28 -18.89
CA ASN A 184 29.02 6.38 -20.35
C ASN A 184 28.85 5.03 -21.06
N TRP A 185 28.96 3.92 -20.36
CA TRP A 185 28.65 2.59 -20.89
C TRP A 185 27.18 2.26 -20.62
N ARG A 186 26.40 1.99 -21.68
CA ARG A 186 24.97 1.71 -21.52
C ARG A 186 24.67 0.57 -20.57
N ALA A 187 25.44 -0.52 -20.64
CA ALA A 187 25.24 -1.69 -19.78
C ALA A 187 25.42 -1.40 -18.27
N HIS A 188 26.22 -0.37 -17.90
CA HIS A 188 26.38 0.05 -16.50
C HIS A 188 25.25 1.00 -16.01
N ASN A 189 24.43 1.53 -16.91
CA ASN A 189 23.31 2.36 -16.48
C ASN A 189 22.19 1.49 -15.94
N LEU A 190 21.69 1.90 -14.78
CA LEU A 190 20.60 1.21 -14.09
C LEU A 190 19.60 2.23 -13.55
N ALA A 191 18.32 2.04 -13.85
CA ALA A 191 17.23 2.70 -13.16
C ALA A 191 16.46 1.66 -12.34
N LEU A 192 16.11 1.98 -11.09
CA LEU A 192 15.50 1.05 -10.16
C LEU A 192 14.35 1.69 -9.40
N ALA A 193 13.25 0.96 -9.26
CA ALA A 193 12.11 1.28 -8.44
C ALA A 193 11.66 0.05 -7.67
N ALA A 194 11.16 0.22 -6.44
CA ALA A 194 10.80 -0.92 -5.62
C ALA A 194 9.66 -0.59 -4.65
N ASN A 195 8.84 -1.62 -4.36
CA ASN A 195 8.01 -1.71 -3.17
C ASN A 195 8.72 -2.66 -2.22
N PHE A 196 9.35 -2.15 -1.18
CA PHE A 196 10.18 -2.97 -0.30
C PHE A 196 10.38 -2.34 1.08
N ASN A 197 10.71 -3.20 2.03
CA ASN A 197 11.41 -2.81 3.25
C ASN A 197 12.31 -3.95 3.71
N LEU A 198 13.55 -3.61 4.08
CA LEU A 198 14.55 -4.54 4.58
C LEU A 198 14.85 -4.22 6.04
N THR A 199 14.94 -5.25 6.86
CA THR A 199 15.21 -5.12 8.31
C THR A 199 16.69 -4.89 8.62
N ASN A 200 17.57 -5.04 7.62
CA ASN A 200 19.03 -5.03 7.77
C ASN A 200 19.73 -4.04 6.83
N VAL A 201 19.11 -2.88 6.57
CA VAL A 201 19.67 -1.84 5.66
C VAL A 201 21.05 -1.38 6.10
N ASP A 202 21.26 -1.20 7.41
CA ASP A 202 22.56 -0.79 7.99
C ASP A 202 23.67 -1.78 7.65
N GLU A 203 23.40 -3.07 7.86
CA GLU A 203 24.35 -4.15 7.56
C GLU A 203 24.69 -4.20 6.06
N LEU A 204 23.68 -3.96 5.20
CA LEU A 204 23.87 -3.91 3.75
C LEU A 204 24.68 -2.68 3.32
N PHE A 205 24.41 -1.52 3.90
CA PHE A 205 25.18 -0.31 3.65
C PHE A 205 26.64 -0.47 4.04
N GLU A 206 26.91 -1.00 5.23
CA GLU A 206 28.28 -1.31 5.67
C GLU A 206 28.97 -2.34 4.75
N SER A 207 28.23 -3.31 4.21
CA SER A 207 28.77 -4.29 3.26
C SER A 207 29.27 -3.61 1.97
N LEU A 208 28.58 -2.56 1.50
CA LEU A 208 29.04 -1.74 0.37
C LEU A 208 30.32 -0.99 0.69
N ILE A 209 30.42 -0.40 1.89
CA ILE A 209 31.64 0.28 2.35
C ILE A 209 32.81 -0.70 2.39
N ARG A 210 32.62 -1.90 2.95
CA ARG A 210 33.67 -2.95 2.97
C ARG A 210 34.07 -3.42 1.57
N ALA A 211 33.15 -3.38 0.61
CA ALA A 211 33.43 -3.66 -0.81
C ALA A 211 34.10 -2.48 -1.56
N GLY A 212 34.50 -1.42 -0.85
CA GLY A 212 35.18 -0.26 -1.42
C GLY A 212 34.24 0.71 -2.15
N GLN A 213 32.91 0.57 -1.99
CA GLN A 213 31.95 1.51 -2.54
C GLN A 213 31.81 2.75 -1.64
N TYR A 214 31.40 3.87 -2.23
CA TYR A 214 31.20 5.13 -1.50
C TYR A 214 29.81 5.72 -1.87
N PRO A 215 28.69 5.15 -1.34
CA PRO A 215 27.36 5.66 -1.60
C PRO A 215 27.22 7.13 -1.19
N ARG A 216 26.57 7.94 -2.02
CA ARG A 216 26.44 9.38 -1.79
C ARG A 216 25.48 9.75 -0.65
N ASN A 217 24.46 8.95 -0.46
CA ASN A 217 23.42 9.16 0.54
C ASN A 217 23.20 7.88 1.31
N TYR A 218 22.98 8.00 2.62
CA TYR A 218 22.52 6.92 3.46
C TYR A 218 20.99 6.81 3.33
N SER A 219 20.53 5.76 2.67
CA SER A 219 19.11 5.38 2.61
C SER A 219 18.97 3.93 2.15
N ASP A 220 17.84 3.33 2.48
CA ASP A 220 17.43 1.99 2.05
C ASP A 220 17.47 1.85 0.51
N THR A 221 16.89 2.78 -0.19
CA THR A 221 16.76 2.76 -1.65
C THR A 221 18.10 2.95 -2.37
N VAL A 222 18.96 3.86 -1.88
CA VAL A 222 20.30 4.04 -2.44
C VAL A 222 21.15 2.81 -2.17
N THR A 223 21.05 2.22 -0.98
CA THR A 223 21.74 0.97 -0.62
C THR A 223 21.35 -0.15 -1.59
N LEU A 224 20.06 -0.29 -1.89
CA LEU A 224 19.56 -1.29 -2.85
C LEU A 224 20.09 -1.05 -4.26
N LEU A 225 20.00 0.19 -4.77
CA LEU A 225 20.51 0.58 -6.09
C LEU A 225 22.00 0.28 -6.23
N GLU A 226 22.80 0.72 -5.25
CA GLU A 226 24.26 0.56 -5.32
C GLU A 226 24.68 -0.90 -5.16
N LYS A 227 23.92 -1.70 -4.38
CA LYS A 227 24.21 -3.14 -4.27
C LYS A 227 23.95 -3.89 -5.57
N VAL A 228 22.81 -3.64 -6.24
CA VAL A 228 22.54 -4.20 -7.58
C VAL A 228 23.56 -3.68 -8.59
N GLY A 229 23.86 -2.37 -8.56
CA GLY A 229 24.85 -1.75 -9.44
C GLY A 229 26.25 -2.31 -9.28
N TYR A 230 26.68 -2.60 -8.06
CA TYR A 230 27.99 -3.20 -7.80
C TYR A 230 28.14 -4.57 -8.45
N PHE A 231 27.15 -5.45 -8.30
CA PHE A 231 27.20 -6.77 -8.92
C PHE A 231 26.99 -6.73 -10.43
N LEU A 232 26.22 -5.78 -10.94
CA LEU A 232 26.11 -5.52 -12.37
C LEU A 232 27.46 -5.10 -12.96
N ASP A 233 28.18 -4.18 -12.31
CA ASP A 233 29.51 -3.76 -12.73
C ASP A 233 30.50 -4.92 -12.69
N SER A 234 30.45 -5.76 -11.65
CA SER A 234 31.31 -6.96 -11.54
C SER A 234 31.09 -7.92 -12.71
N GLU A 235 29.83 -8.22 -13.04
CA GLU A 235 29.47 -9.10 -14.15
C GLU A 235 29.94 -8.54 -15.51
N ILE A 236 29.71 -7.25 -15.74
CA ILE A 236 30.16 -6.58 -16.97
C ILE A 236 31.69 -6.60 -17.08
N GLN A 237 32.41 -6.39 -15.98
CA GLN A 237 33.87 -6.43 -15.94
C GLN A 237 34.43 -7.82 -16.24
N ASP A 238 33.79 -8.88 -15.73
CA ASP A 238 34.18 -10.25 -16.02
C ASP A 238 33.95 -10.62 -17.49
N LEU A 239 32.80 -10.22 -18.06
CA LEU A 239 32.51 -10.38 -19.49
C LEU A 239 33.48 -9.59 -20.38
N TYR A 240 33.83 -8.37 -19.96
CA TYR A 240 34.82 -7.55 -20.68
C TYR A 240 36.19 -8.26 -20.75
N ARG A 241 36.68 -8.79 -19.65
CA ARG A 241 37.95 -9.56 -19.61
C ARG A 241 37.88 -10.79 -20.52
N PHE A 242 36.80 -11.57 -20.41
CA PHE A 242 36.59 -12.77 -21.21
C PHE A 242 36.61 -12.48 -22.72
N TYR A 243 35.89 -11.47 -23.20
CA TYR A 243 35.86 -11.13 -24.62
C TYR A 243 37.19 -10.52 -25.09
N LYS A 244 37.84 -9.73 -24.24
CA LYS A 244 39.16 -9.16 -24.54
C LYS A 244 40.24 -10.24 -24.72
N GLU A 245 40.25 -11.25 -23.87
CA GLU A 245 41.13 -12.40 -23.98
C GLU A 245 40.89 -13.21 -25.26
N LYS A 246 39.64 -13.23 -25.75
CA LYS A 246 39.30 -13.81 -27.06
C LYS A 246 39.66 -12.93 -28.27
N GLY A 247 40.26 -11.76 -28.07
CA GLY A 247 40.78 -10.91 -29.12
C GLY A 247 39.79 -9.90 -29.70
N PHE A 248 38.57 -9.77 -29.12
CA PHE A 248 37.62 -8.79 -29.58
C PHE A 248 38.04 -7.33 -29.27
N SER A 249 37.76 -6.41 -30.20
CA SER A 249 37.98 -4.98 -29.99
C SER A 249 36.95 -4.40 -28.99
N LYS A 250 37.25 -3.23 -28.41
CA LYS A 250 36.32 -2.55 -27.46
C LYS A 250 34.96 -2.27 -28.05
N GLN A 251 34.90 -1.95 -29.37
CA GLN A 251 33.63 -1.70 -30.07
C GLN A 251 32.79 -2.96 -30.23
N GLU A 252 33.43 -4.12 -30.49
CA GLU A 252 32.74 -5.40 -30.60
C GLU A 252 32.30 -5.96 -29.24
N ILE A 253 33.07 -5.70 -28.18
CA ILE A 253 32.78 -6.17 -26.82
C ILE A 253 31.47 -5.56 -26.28
N THR A 254 31.20 -4.28 -26.54
CA THR A 254 30.00 -3.61 -26.01
C THR A 254 28.70 -4.32 -26.39
N PRO A 255 28.38 -4.57 -27.67
CA PRO A 255 27.16 -5.31 -28.00
C PRO A 255 27.17 -6.78 -27.57
N LEU A 256 28.34 -7.41 -27.40
CA LEU A 256 28.42 -8.75 -26.86
C LEU A 256 28.02 -8.78 -25.39
N ILE A 257 28.52 -7.85 -24.57
CA ILE A 257 28.13 -7.71 -23.17
C ILE A 257 26.61 -7.46 -23.05
N GLU A 258 26.04 -6.55 -23.84
CA GLU A 258 24.61 -6.23 -23.83
C GLU A 258 23.72 -7.46 -24.11
N ARG A 259 24.22 -8.44 -24.90
CA ARG A 259 23.50 -9.69 -25.19
C ARG A 259 23.69 -10.78 -24.16
N THR A 260 24.85 -10.81 -23.49
CA THR A 260 25.28 -11.95 -22.67
C THR A 260 25.32 -11.68 -21.18
N VAL A 261 25.02 -10.45 -20.74
CA VAL A 261 24.95 -10.14 -19.31
C VAL A 261 23.93 -11.03 -18.62
N ASP A 262 24.38 -11.71 -17.56
CA ASP A 262 23.60 -12.64 -16.76
C ASP A 262 22.91 -11.90 -15.60
N LEU A 263 21.70 -11.35 -15.87
CA LEU A 263 20.91 -10.65 -14.87
C LEU A 263 20.46 -11.57 -13.71
N PRO A 264 20.02 -12.82 -13.91
CA PRO A 264 19.77 -13.76 -12.80
C PRO A 264 20.93 -13.85 -11.82
N LYS A 265 22.14 -14.03 -12.31
CA LYS A 265 23.36 -14.07 -11.49
C LYS A 265 23.60 -12.77 -10.74
N VAL A 266 23.43 -11.62 -11.40
CA VAL A 266 23.55 -10.29 -10.76
C VAL A 266 22.53 -10.14 -9.64
N LEU A 267 21.27 -10.48 -9.88
CA LEU A 267 20.19 -10.35 -8.90
C LEU A 267 20.36 -11.34 -7.75
N SER A 268 20.77 -12.58 -8.02
CA SER A 268 21.03 -13.59 -7.00
C SER A 268 22.12 -13.13 -6.03
N ARG A 269 23.27 -12.66 -6.56
CA ARG A 269 24.38 -12.14 -5.73
C ARG A 269 24.00 -10.86 -4.97
N SER A 270 23.21 -9.99 -5.58
CA SER A 270 22.78 -8.74 -4.95
C SER A 270 21.88 -8.98 -3.74
N SER A 271 20.99 -9.97 -3.82
CA SER A 271 19.94 -10.24 -2.84
C SER A 271 20.29 -11.33 -1.83
N GLU A 272 21.51 -11.81 -1.81
CA GLU A 272 21.94 -12.96 -0.99
C GLU A 272 21.68 -12.75 0.51
N ASP A 273 21.92 -11.54 0.98
CA ASP A 273 21.82 -11.12 2.38
C ASP A 273 20.62 -10.21 2.68
N TRP A 274 19.68 -10.04 1.73
CA TRP A 274 18.49 -9.24 1.96
C TRP A 274 17.52 -9.94 2.92
N ASP A 275 17.14 -9.22 3.97
CA ASP A 275 16.19 -9.68 4.99
C ASP A 275 14.99 -8.75 4.98
N GLY A 276 13.86 -9.21 4.45
CA GLY A 276 12.63 -8.42 4.37
C GLY A 276 11.74 -8.78 3.19
N GLY A 277 10.69 -7.96 2.99
CA GLY A 277 9.74 -8.10 1.89
C GLY A 277 10.08 -7.14 0.75
N TYR A 278 10.11 -7.62 -0.50
CA TYR A 278 10.43 -6.77 -1.63
C TYR A 278 9.86 -7.24 -2.98
N ALA A 279 9.49 -6.25 -3.79
CA ALA A 279 9.29 -6.37 -5.23
C ALA A 279 10.09 -5.26 -5.90
N VAL A 280 11.12 -5.61 -6.66
CA VAL A 280 12.11 -4.68 -7.22
C VAL A 280 12.06 -4.72 -8.74
N ALA A 281 11.79 -3.58 -9.37
CA ALA A 281 11.82 -3.39 -10.82
C ALA A 281 13.05 -2.61 -11.25
N GLY A 282 13.74 -3.05 -12.29
CA GLY A 282 14.91 -2.38 -12.84
C GLY A 282 14.93 -2.34 -14.34
N VAL A 283 15.57 -1.30 -14.88
CA VAL A 283 15.81 -1.12 -16.32
C VAL A 283 17.30 -0.82 -16.52
N VAL A 284 17.97 -1.67 -17.28
CA VAL A 284 19.38 -1.52 -17.65
C VAL A 284 19.48 -0.67 -18.92
N GLY A 285 20.49 0.19 -19.01
CA GLY A 285 20.57 1.21 -20.05
C GLY A 285 20.71 0.68 -21.50
N HIS A 286 20.99 -0.61 -21.70
CA HIS A 286 20.99 -1.22 -23.03
C HIS A 286 19.61 -1.73 -23.47
N GLY A 287 18.64 -1.82 -22.54
CA GLY A 287 17.26 -2.18 -22.89
C GLY A 287 16.68 -3.38 -22.17
N ASP A 288 17.49 -4.17 -21.47
CA ASP A 288 16.99 -5.24 -20.61
C ASP A 288 16.28 -4.66 -19.39
N ALA A 289 15.22 -5.31 -18.96
CA ALA A 289 14.50 -4.96 -17.74
C ALA A 289 14.21 -6.22 -16.91
N PHE A 290 13.99 -6.03 -15.62
CA PHE A 290 13.64 -7.11 -14.71
C PHE A 290 12.65 -6.66 -13.64
N VAL A 291 11.91 -7.62 -13.11
CA VAL A 291 11.14 -7.46 -11.87
C VAL A 291 11.35 -8.70 -11.02
N MET A 292 12.00 -8.55 -9.86
CA MET A 292 12.25 -9.64 -8.92
C MET A 292 11.36 -9.53 -7.69
N ARG A 293 11.02 -10.68 -7.10
CA ARG A 293 10.19 -10.79 -5.92
C ARG A 293 10.90 -11.54 -4.80
N ASP A 294 10.61 -11.18 -3.54
CA ASP A 294 11.17 -11.82 -2.36
C ASP A 294 10.82 -13.34 -2.27
N PRO A 295 11.63 -14.15 -1.57
CA PRO A 295 11.45 -15.60 -1.49
C PRO A 295 10.15 -16.06 -0.82
N TRP A 296 9.54 -15.24 0.02
CA TRP A 296 8.27 -15.55 0.70
C TRP A 296 7.06 -15.01 -0.07
N GLY A 297 7.30 -14.16 -1.10
CA GLY A 297 6.25 -13.51 -1.86
C GLY A 297 5.44 -12.50 -1.04
N MET A 298 6.07 -11.83 -0.07
CA MET A 298 5.40 -10.85 0.80
C MET A 298 4.82 -9.69 0.02
N ARG A 299 5.59 -9.16 -0.96
CA ARG A 299 5.14 -8.05 -1.78
C ARG A 299 4.55 -8.52 -3.10
N PRO A 300 3.42 -7.92 -3.55
CA PRO A 300 2.76 -8.33 -4.79
C PRO A 300 3.48 -7.78 -6.02
N ALA A 301 3.55 -8.59 -7.07
CA ALA A 301 3.98 -8.20 -8.41
C ALA A 301 3.28 -9.08 -9.44
N TYR A 302 2.58 -8.46 -10.38
CA TYR A 302 1.78 -9.12 -11.41
C TYR A 302 2.23 -8.68 -12.77
N TYR A 303 2.13 -9.57 -13.78
CA TYR A 303 2.47 -9.23 -15.14
C TYR A 303 1.44 -9.75 -16.17
N TYR A 304 1.40 -9.07 -17.28
CA TYR A 304 0.68 -9.46 -18.48
C TYR A 304 1.62 -9.35 -19.68
N LYS A 305 1.50 -10.27 -20.63
CA LYS A 305 2.25 -10.25 -21.88
C LYS A 305 1.34 -10.68 -23.04
N ASP A 306 1.44 -9.93 -24.14
CA ASP A 306 0.93 -10.33 -25.46
C ASP A 306 2.01 -10.10 -26.52
N ASP A 307 1.62 -10.03 -27.79
CA ASP A 307 2.54 -9.77 -28.91
C ASP A 307 2.91 -8.29 -29.11
N GLU A 308 2.30 -7.39 -28.33
CA GLU A 308 2.53 -5.94 -28.40
C GLU A 308 3.22 -5.37 -27.16
N VAL A 309 2.94 -5.93 -26.01
CA VAL A 309 3.38 -5.31 -24.74
C VAL A 309 3.67 -6.34 -23.67
N VAL A 310 4.67 -6.01 -22.83
CA VAL A 310 4.83 -6.62 -21.51
C VAL A 310 4.56 -5.55 -20.47
N VAL A 311 3.70 -5.85 -19.51
CA VAL A 311 3.32 -4.94 -18.43
C VAL A 311 3.51 -5.62 -17.10
N VAL A 312 4.11 -4.93 -16.15
CA VAL A 312 4.21 -5.37 -14.75
C VAL A 312 3.67 -4.27 -13.85
N ALA A 313 2.91 -4.63 -12.82
CA ALA A 313 2.42 -3.70 -11.81
C ALA A 313 2.29 -4.37 -10.43
N SER A 314 2.21 -3.57 -9.38
CA SER A 314 1.96 -4.06 -8.02
C SER A 314 0.56 -4.67 -7.84
N GLU A 315 -0.42 -4.34 -8.70
CA GLU A 315 -1.78 -4.86 -8.63
C GLU A 315 -2.28 -5.40 -9.99
N ALA A 316 -2.91 -6.57 -9.98
CA ALA A 316 -3.45 -7.20 -11.19
C ALA A 316 -4.61 -6.39 -11.79
N SER A 317 -5.51 -5.87 -10.97
CA SER A 317 -6.69 -5.13 -11.42
C SER A 317 -6.36 -3.84 -12.16
N VAL A 318 -5.21 -3.22 -11.89
CA VAL A 318 -4.81 -1.99 -12.59
C VAL A 318 -4.31 -2.28 -14.00
N ILE A 319 -3.66 -3.45 -14.21
CA ILE A 319 -3.28 -3.94 -15.53
C ILE A 319 -4.53 -4.14 -16.38
N GLN A 320 -5.52 -4.87 -15.84
CA GLN A 320 -6.80 -5.10 -16.51
C GLN A 320 -7.52 -3.80 -16.86
N THR A 321 -7.52 -2.84 -15.96
CA THR A 321 -8.15 -1.52 -16.18
C THR A 321 -7.41 -0.72 -17.25
N ALA A 322 -6.08 -0.70 -17.24
CA ALA A 322 -5.27 0.09 -18.15
C ALA A 322 -5.32 -0.45 -19.59
N PHE A 323 -5.40 -1.76 -19.77
CA PHE A 323 -5.41 -2.41 -21.09
C PHE A 323 -6.80 -2.87 -21.54
N GLN A 324 -7.83 -2.74 -20.72
CA GLN A 324 -9.24 -2.96 -21.01
C GLN A 324 -9.58 -4.35 -21.61
N GLY A 325 -8.79 -5.36 -21.29
CA GLY A 325 -9.00 -6.73 -21.77
C GLY A 325 -9.97 -7.51 -20.89
N MET A 326 -11.03 -8.08 -21.49
CA MET A 326 -11.97 -8.93 -20.71
C MET A 326 -11.37 -10.30 -20.33
N ASN A 327 -10.48 -10.84 -21.13
CA ASN A 327 -9.89 -12.18 -20.96
C ASN A 327 -8.37 -12.12 -20.87
N MET A 328 -7.81 -11.15 -20.13
CA MET A 328 -6.35 -11.06 -19.92
C MET A 328 -5.91 -12.11 -18.91
N GLU A 329 -4.94 -12.92 -19.28
CA GLU A 329 -4.27 -13.83 -18.37
C GLU A 329 -3.15 -13.08 -17.64
N ILE A 330 -3.49 -12.52 -16.47
CA ILE A 330 -2.54 -11.81 -15.62
C ILE A 330 -1.95 -12.82 -14.63
N SER A 331 -0.64 -12.97 -14.67
CA SER A 331 0.11 -13.88 -13.82
C SER A 331 0.81 -13.16 -12.67
N GLU A 332 0.93 -13.82 -11.54
CA GLU A 332 1.75 -13.37 -10.42
C GLU A 332 3.20 -13.84 -10.62
N ILE A 333 4.18 -12.98 -10.38
CA ILE A 333 5.60 -13.39 -10.38
C ILE A 333 5.82 -14.30 -9.16
N ARG A 334 6.41 -15.48 -9.39
CA ARG A 334 6.64 -16.48 -8.33
C ARG A 334 7.58 -15.94 -7.25
N PRO A 335 7.37 -16.30 -5.97
CA PRO A 335 8.30 -15.98 -4.89
C PRO A 335 9.71 -16.48 -5.20
N GLY A 336 10.73 -15.63 -5.00
CA GLY A 336 12.12 -15.93 -5.27
C GLY A 336 12.55 -15.89 -6.74
N TYR A 337 11.64 -15.55 -7.66
CA TYR A 337 11.92 -15.45 -9.09
C TYR A 337 12.02 -13.99 -9.54
N ALA A 338 12.66 -13.82 -10.70
CA ALA A 338 12.63 -12.57 -11.46
C ALA A 338 12.04 -12.80 -12.84
N LEU A 339 11.11 -11.95 -13.23
CA LEU A 339 10.68 -11.78 -14.61
C LEU A 339 11.75 -10.97 -15.34
N LEU A 340 12.37 -11.55 -16.35
CA LEU A 340 13.37 -10.91 -17.19
C LEU A 340 12.76 -10.55 -18.52
N ILE A 341 12.97 -9.33 -18.96
CA ILE A 341 12.49 -8.82 -20.24
C ILE A 341 13.71 -8.33 -21.00
N LYS A 342 14.15 -9.14 -21.97
CA LYS A 342 15.31 -8.81 -22.78
C LYS A 342 15.00 -7.69 -23.80
N LYS A 343 16.04 -7.01 -24.25
CA LYS A 343 15.94 -5.96 -25.28
C LYS A 343 15.19 -6.43 -26.53
N ASP A 344 15.40 -7.67 -26.95
CA ASP A 344 14.75 -8.27 -28.13
C ASP A 344 13.26 -8.64 -27.91
N GLY A 345 12.73 -8.44 -26.69
CA GLY A 345 11.37 -8.78 -26.33
C GLY A 345 11.16 -10.19 -25.77
N THR A 346 12.23 -10.98 -25.64
CA THR A 346 12.18 -12.28 -24.96
C THR A 346 11.86 -12.08 -23.49
N VAL A 347 10.90 -12.85 -22.98
CA VAL A 347 10.46 -12.79 -21.58
C VAL A 347 10.58 -14.17 -20.97
N THR A 348 11.35 -14.26 -19.87
CA THR A 348 11.53 -15.46 -19.07
C THR A 348 11.32 -15.16 -17.58
N GLU A 349 10.98 -16.18 -16.82
CA GLU A 349 10.90 -16.10 -15.37
C GLU A 349 11.97 -17.06 -14.79
N GLU A 350 12.98 -16.47 -14.17
CA GLU A 350 14.19 -17.18 -13.73
C GLU A 350 14.29 -17.22 -12.21
N LEU A 351 14.82 -18.33 -11.67
CA LEU A 351 15.09 -18.47 -10.25
C LEU A 351 16.27 -17.57 -9.82
N VAL A 352 16.03 -16.70 -8.84
CA VAL A 352 17.04 -15.80 -8.24
C VAL A 352 17.37 -16.22 -6.82
N ARG A 353 16.35 -16.55 -6.04
CA ARG A 353 16.47 -17.02 -4.65
C ARG A 353 15.60 -18.26 -4.46
N GLU A 354 16.07 -19.22 -3.69
CA GLU A 354 15.22 -20.38 -3.35
C GLU A 354 13.92 -19.94 -2.67
N PRO A 355 12.76 -20.32 -3.21
CA PRO A 355 11.47 -20.01 -2.61
C PRO A 355 11.38 -20.57 -1.19
N ARG A 356 10.75 -19.80 -0.32
CA ARG A 356 10.45 -20.18 1.06
C ARG A 356 8.95 -20.49 1.20
N GLN A 357 8.53 -20.85 2.41
CA GLN A 357 7.10 -20.95 2.71
C GLN A 357 6.43 -19.61 2.40
N ARG A 358 5.42 -19.66 1.55
CA ARG A 358 4.70 -18.45 1.13
C ARG A 358 4.11 -17.72 2.33
N ALA A 359 4.38 -16.43 2.43
CA ALA A 359 3.88 -15.52 3.45
C ALA A 359 3.47 -14.19 2.81
N SER A 360 2.67 -14.26 1.73
CA SER A 360 2.14 -13.06 1.08
C SER A 360 1.26 -12.29 2.06
N CYS A 361 1.42 -10.95 2.06
CA CYS A 361 0.77 -10.04 3.00
C CYS A 361 -0.75 -10.14 2.92
N SER A 362 -1.43 -10.61 3.98
CA SER A 362 -2.88 -10.68 4.05
C SER A 362 -3.54 -9.30 4.14
N PHE A 363 -2.82 -8.27 4.62
CA PHE A 363 -3.32 -6.89 4.63
C PHE A 363 -3.52 -6.32 3.23
N GLU A 364 -2.77 -6.81 2.23
CA GLU A 364 -3.04 -6.52 0.82
C GLU A 364 -4.46 -6.95 0.43
N ARG A 365 -4.92 -8.08 0.95
CA ARG A 365 -6.26 -8.62 0.67
C ARG A 365 -7.35 -7.85 1.43
N ILE A 366 -7.10 -7.54 2.70
CA ILE A 366 -8.05 -6.85 3.58
C ILE A 366 -8.22 -5.38 3.15
N TYR A 367 -7.11 -4.67 2.92
CA TYR A 367 -7.13 -3.21 2.84
C TYR A 367 -6.46 -2.61 1.59
N PHE A 368 -5.13 -2.85 1.35
CA PHE A 368 -4.36 -2.05 0.42
C PHE A 368 -4.75 -2.20 -1.04
N SER A 369 -4.89 -3.42 -1.52
CA SER A 369 -5.19 -3.68 -2.92
C SER A 369 -6.63 -3.30 -3.27
N ARG A 370 -6.84 -2.94 -4.51
CA ARG A 370 -8.16 -2.48 -5.00
C ARG A 370 -9.21 -3.60 -4.93
N GLY A 371 -10.36 -3.27 -4.38
CA GLY A 371 -11.49 -4.20 -4.22
C GLY A 371 -12.18 -4.62 -5.53
N ASN A 372 -11.80 -4.06 -6.68
CA ASN A 372 -12.28 -4.47 -7.99
C ASN A 372 -11.48 -5.65 -8.61
N ASP A 373 -10.43 -6.13 -7.94
CA ASP A 373 -9.81 -7.40 -8.28
C ASP A 373 -10.77 -8.55 -7.99
N ARG A 374 -10.86 -9.52 -8.92
CA ARG A 374 -11.78 -10.66 -8.82
C ARG A 374 -11.59 -11.50 -7.56
N ASN A 375 -10.34 -11.77 -7.19
CA ASN A 375 -10.01 -12.61 -6.05
C ASN A 375 -10.21 -11.83 -4.74
N ILE A 376 -9.70 -10.60 -4.67
CA ILE A 376 -9.87 -9.72 -3.52
C ILE A 376 -11.34 -9.46 -3.22
N TYR A 377 -12.15 -9.23 -4.24
CA TYR A 377 -13.60 -9.06 -4.08
C TYR A 377 -14.24 -10.27 -3.41
N ARG A 378 -13.89 -11.50 -3.85
CA ARG A 378 -14.40 -12.75 -3.27
C ARG A 378 -13.91 -12.97 -1.85
N GLU A 379 -12.64 -12.71 -1.60
CA GLU A 379 -12.01 -12.86 -0.29
C GLU A 379 -12.60 -11.89 0.73
N ARG A 380 -12.75 -10.62 0.40
CA ARG A 380 -13.42 -9.63 1.27
C ARG A 380 -14.87 -10.01 1.57
N LYS A 381 -15.61 -10.50 0.57
CA LYS A 381 -16.95 -11.05 0.83
C LYS A 381 -16.91 -12.24 1.76
N LYS A 382 -15.93 -13.14 1.60
CA LYS A 382 -15.80 -14.32 2.47
C LYS A 382 -15.44 -13.93 3.90
N LEU A 383 -14.57 -12.94 4.09
CA LEU A 383 -14.27 -12.36 5.42
C LEU A 383 -15.55 -11.89 6.12
N GLY A 384 -16.39 -11.13 5.45
CA GLY A 384 -17.67 -10.69 6.01
C GLY A 384 -18.62 -11.83 6.33
N GLU A 385 -18.73 -12.83 5.45
CA GLU A 385 -19.58 -14.02 5.65
C GLU A 385 -19.16 -14.81 6.91
N LEU A 386 -17.86 -14.99 7.13
CA LEU A 386 -17.31 -15.76 8.24
C LEU A 386 -17.52 -15.09 9.62
N LEU A 387 -17.75 -13.78 9.66
CA LEU A 387 -18.06 -13.05 10.90
C LEU A 387 -19.45 -13.39 11.48
N THR A 388 -20.34 -14.02 10.72
CA THR A 388 -21.75 -14.25 11.12
C THR A 388 -21.92 -14.86 12.52
N PRO A 389 -21.23 -15.95 12.92
CA PRO A 389 -21.44 -16.53 14.26
C PRO A 389 -21.08 -15.57 15.39
N ARG A 390 -20.00 -14.79 15.21
CA ARG A 390 -19.55 -13.80 16.20
C ARG A 390 -20.52 -12.63 16.32
N LEU A 391 -21.12 -12.21 15.20
CA LEU A 391 -22.11 -11.14 15.15
C LEU A 391 -23.40 -11.54 15.85
N VAL A 392 -23.92 -12.73 15.58
CA VAL A 392 -25.12 -13.25 16.24
C VAL A 392 -24.90 -13.30 17.76
N LYS A 393 -23.71 -13.76 18.21
CA LYS A 393 -23.33 -13.74 19.63
C LYS A 393 -23.29 -12.30 20.20
N ALA A 394 -22.72 -11.35 19.45
CA ALA A 394 -22.56 -9.96 19.91
C ALA A 394 -23.88 -9.21 20.11
N VAL A 395 -24.92 -9.57 19.34
CA VAL A 395 -26.27 -9.01 19.47
C VAL A 395 -27.22 -9.91 20.29
N ASP A 396 -26.68 -10.89 21.02
CA ASP A 396 -27.44 -11.86 21.86
C ASP A 396 -28.54 -12.61 21.09
N GLY A 397 -28.35 -12.83 19.77
CA GLY A 397 -29.31 -13.47 18.86
C GLY A 397 -30.48 -12.58 18.41
N ASP A 398 -30.57 -11.34 18.87
CA ASP A 398 -31.64 -10.39 18.54
C ASP A 398 -31.40 -9.74 17.17
N LEU A 399 -31.70 -10.49 16.10
CA LEU A 399 -31.54 -10.02 14.73
C LEU A 399 -32.69 -9.11 14.27
N ASP A 400 -33.86 -9.18 14.91
CA ASP A 400 -35.04 -8.40 14.53
C ASP A 400 -34.88 -6.93 14.93
N ASN A 401 -34.24 -6.65 16.09
CA ASN A 401 -33.89 -5.32 16.54
C ASN A 401 -32.40 -4.99 16.24
N THR A 402 -31.90 -5.46 15.10
CA THR A 402 -30.52 -5.19 14.70
C THR A 402 -30.45 -4.55 13.31
N VAL A 403 -29.81 -3.38 13.23
CA VAL A 403 -29.52 -2.68 11.98
C VAL A 403 -28.06 -2.93 11.58
N PHE A 404 -27.84 -3.40 10.35
CA PHE A 404 -26.52 -3.67 9.80
C PHE A 404 -26.08 -2.58 8.84
N SER A 405 -24.86 -2.07 9.03
CA SER A 405 -24.26 -1.02 8.22
C SER A 405 -22.75 -1.20 8.07
N PHE A 406 -22.08 -0.26 7.41
CA PHE A 406 -20.63 -0.27 7.22
C PHE A 406 -20.04 1.14 7.28
N ILE A 407 -18.73 1.20 7.55
CA ILE A 407 -17.94 2.43 7.47
C ILE A 407 -17.34 2.53 6.06
N PRO A 408 -17.71 3.57 5.27
CA PRO A 408 -17.18 3.71 3.92
C PRO A 408 -15.67 4.02 3.93
N ASN A 409 -14.87 3.53 2.93
CA ASN A 409 -15.30 2.88 1.70
C ASN A 409 -14.85 1.40 1.62
N THR A 410 -13.69 1.04 2.21
CA THR A 410 -13.04 -0.28 2.00
C THR A 410 -13.88 -1.43 2.54
N ALA A 411 -14.55 -1.23 3.65
CA ALA A 411 -15.40 -2.25 4.31
C ALA A 411 -16.65 -2.64 3.51
N GLU A 412 -17.06 -1.88 2.49
CA GLU A 412 -18.30 -2.13 1.73
C GLU A 412 -18.38 -3.55 1.17
N THR A 413 -17.27 -4.09 0.63
CA THR A 413 -17.27 -5.43 0.06
C THR A 413 -17.43 -6.51 1.15
N SER A 414 -16.80 -6.35 2.31
CA SER A 414 -16.97 -7.25 3.46
C SER A 414 -18.39 -7.17 4.01
N PHE A 415 -18.99 -5.97 4.01
CA PHE A 415 -20.37 -5.77 4.38
C PHE A 415 -21.35 -6.61 3.53
N TYR A 416 -21.20 -6.63 2.21
CA TYR A 416 -22.04 -7.51 1.38
C TYR A 416 -21.85 -9.01 1.71
N GLY A 417 -20.67 -9.41 2.15
CA GLY A 417 -20.43 -10.75 2.66
C GLY A 417 -21.14 -11.01 3.98
N MET A 418 -21.06 -10.07 4.92
CA MET A 418 -21.74 -10.11 6.22
C MET A 418 -23.25 -10.22 6.05
N VAL A 419 -23.85 -9.38 5.20
CA VAL A 419 -25.28 -9.43 4.87
C VAL A 419 -25.68 -10.81 4.36
N LYS A 420 -24.91 -11.36 3.40
CA LYS A 420 -25.17 -12.71 2.88
C LYS A 420 -25.11 -13.77 3.99
N GLY A 421 -24.13 -13.69 4.89
CA GLY A 421 -23.98 -14.63 6.02
C GLY A 421 -25.18 -14.55 6.98
N ILE A 422 -25.60 -13.35 7.35
CA ILE A 422 -26.77 -13.11 8.21
C ILE A 422 -28.05 -13.64 7.53
N GLN A 423 -28.26 -13.37 6.25
CA GLN A 423 -29.41 -13.90 5.51
C GLN A 423 -29.43 -15.43 5.51
N GLN A 424 -28.29 -16.08 5.29
CA GLN A 424 -28.18 -17.54 5.35
C GLN A 424 -28.49 -18.09 6.75
N TYR A 425 -27.96 -17.44 7.79
CA TYR A 425 -28.25 -17.79 9.17
C TYR A 425 -29.75 -17.67 9.46
N MET A 426 -30.41 -16.58 9.09
CA MET A 426 -31.84 -16.38 9.28
C MET A 426 -32.67 -17.42 8.51
N VAL A 427 -32.23 -17.86 7.34
CA VAL A 427 -32.91 -18.97 6.60
C VAL A 427 -32.86 -20.27 7.40
N GLU A 428 -31.73 -20.62 8.02
CA GLU A 428 -31.64 -21.82 8.83
C GLU A 428 -32.48 -21.71 10.13
N GLU A 429 -32.50 -20.52 10.75
CA GLU A 429 -33.38 -20.25 11.89
C GLU A 429 -34.87 -20.38 11.52
N LYS A 430 -35.30 -19.80 10.41
CA LYS A 430 -36.66 -19.96 9.89
C LYS A 430 -37.03 -21.44 9.70
N LYS A 431 -36.15 -22.23 9.08
CA LYS A 431 -36.32 -23.67 8.90
C LYS A 431 -36.43 -24.39 10.24
N ARG A 432 -35.61 -23.99 11.24
CA ARG A 432 -35.66 -24.56 12.59
C ARG A 432 -37.01 -24.30 13.26
N LEU A 433 -37.42 -23.03 13.29
CA LEU A 433 -38.70 -22.60 13.86
C LEU A 433 -39.87 -23.32 13.20
N ILE A 434 -39.93 -23.37 11.86
CA ILE A 434 -41.00 -24.07 11.14
C ILE A 434 -41.06 -25.58 11.48
N ARG A 435 -39.90 -26.23 11.65
CA ARG A 435 -39.85 -27.66 12.04
C ARG A 435 -40.29 -27.92 13.48
N GLU A 436 -39.94 -27.02 14.41
CA GLU A 436 -40.28 -27.12 15.82
C GLU A 436 -41.78 -26.90 16.06
N GLY A 437 -42.41 -25.97 15.33
CA GLY A 437 -43.81 -25.59 15.52
C GLY A 437 -44.87 -26.50 14.92
N LYS A 438 -44.52 -27.41 14.09
CA LYS A 438 -45.17 -28.47 13.30
C LYS A 438 -46.67 -28.43 13.04
N ALA A 439 -47.58 -28.17 13.95
CA ALA A 439 -49.02 -28.25 13.72
C ALA A 439 -49.83 -27.14 14.39
N THR A 440 -49.16 -26.19 15.00
CA THR A 440 -49.79 -25.14 15.82
C THR A 440 -49.63 -23.74 15.27
N TRP A 441 -48.92 -23.54 14.14
CA TRP A 441 -48.73 -22.24 13.52
C TRP A 441 -49.99 -21.80 12.76
N SER A 442 -50.47 -20.58 13.04
CA SER A 442 -51.43 -19.92 12.16
C SER A 442 -50.74 -19.45 10.86
N GLU A 443 -51.54 -19.17 9.84
CA GLU A 443 -51.02 -18.64 8.56
C GLU A 443 -50.29 -17.33 8.78
N GLU A 444 -50.79 -16.45 9.65
CA GLU A 444 -50.17 -15.19 10.03
C GLU A 444 -48.78 -15.40 10.67
N THR A 445 -48.65 -16.36 11.60
CA THR A 445 -47.37 -16.67 12.27
C THR A 445 -46.36 -17.26 11.29
N LEU A 446 -46.79 -18.08 10.34
CA LEU A 446 -45.91 -18.58 9.27
C LEU A 446 -45.44 -17.45 8.36
N ASP A 447 -46.32 -16.54 8.00
CA ASP A 447 -45.98 -15.35 7.19
C ASP A 447 -44.99 -14.45 7.93
N GLU A 448 -45.21 -14.20 9.22
CA GLU A 448 -44.23 -13.43 10.05
C GLU A 448 -42.85 -14.10 10.05
N ILE A 449 -42.75 -15.43 10.22
CA ILE A 449 -41.46 -16.12 10.19
C ILE A 449 -40.81 -16.06 8.82
N ILE A 450 -41.59 -16.27 7.74
CA ILE A 450 -41.09 -16.30 6.37
C ILE A 450 -40.60 -14.92 5.94
N CYS A 451 -41.34 -13.87 6.30
CA CYS A 451 -41.04 -12.49 5.91
C CYS A 451 -39.93 -11.78 6.73
N ARG A 452 -39.42 -12.44 7.79
CA ARG A 452 -38.28 -11.88 8.56
C ARG A 452 -37.08 -11.68 7.66
N GLU A 453 -36.55 -10.46 7.61
CA GLU A 453 -35.34 -10.10 6.87
C GLU A 453 -34.42 -9.24 7.74
N PRO A 454 -33.09 -9.29 7.51
CA PRO A 454 -32.17 -8.41 8.23
C PRO A 454 -32.40 -6.96 7.81
N ARG A 455 -32.38 -6.05 8.77
CA ARG A 455 -32.47 -4.60 8.52
C ARG A 455 -31.11 -4.09 8.07
N ILE A 456 -31.03 -3.74 6.78
CA ILE A 456 -29.79 -3.34 6.11
C ILE A 456 -29.93 -1.86 5.73
N GLU A 457 -29.11 -1.00 6.37
CA GLU A 457 -29.21 0.43 6.18
C GLU A 457 -27.83 1.06 5.90
N LYS A 458 -27.79 2.07 5.03
CA LYS A 458 -26.61 2.88 4.84
C LYS A 458 -26.58 4.00 5.86
N ILE A 459 -26.05 3.72 7.03
CA ILE A 459 -26.03 4.68 8.15
C ILE A 459 -24.93 5.71 7.98
N VAL A 460 -23.70 5.29 7.66
CA VAL A 460 -22.55 6.19 7.57
C VAL A 460 -22.33 6.63 6.13
N ILE A 461 -22.25 7.94 5.93
CA ILE A 461 -21.98 8.58 4.64
C ILE A 461 -20.67 9.36 4.77
N LYS A 462 -19.69 9.07 3.91
CA LYS A 462 -18.46 9.83 3.84
C LYS A 462 -18.59 10.96 2.83
N ASP A 463 -18.44 12.21 3.27
CA ASP A 463 -18.45 13.36 2.36
C ASP A 463 -17.12 13.48 1.62
N ALA A 464 -17.13 13.18 0.32
CA ALA A 464 -15.94 13.21 -0.54
C ALA A 464 -15.44 14.64 -0.83
N LYS A 465 -16.24 15.68 -0.56
CA LYS A 465 -15.93 17.08 -0.89
C LYS A 465 -15.20 17.84 0.22
N LEU A 466 -15.29 17.39 1.46
CA LEU A 466 -14.56 17.98 2.58
C LEU A 466 -13.10 17.47 2.59
N ARG A 467 -12.31 17.90 1.61
CA ARG A 467 -10.86 17.94 1.77
C ARG A 467 -10.56 19.08 2.73
N THR A 468 -9.82 18.80 3.79
CA THR A 468 -9.41 19.68 4.89
C THR A 468 -8.55 20.87 4.45
N PHE A 469 -9.02 21.69 3.52
CA PHE A 469 -8.24 22.79 2.94
C PHE A 469 -8.44 24.15 3.62
N ILE A 470 -9.41 24.31 4.50
CA ILE A 470 -9.69 25.64 5.06
C ILE A 470 -10.09 25.50 6.52
N THR A 471 -9.15 25.56 7.46
CA THR A 471 -9.38 26.21 8.77
C THR A 471 -8.12 26.25 9.64
N SER A 472 -8.00 27.36 10.41
CA SER A 472 -7.01 27.61 11.44
C SER A 472 -7.21 26.73 12.68
N ASP A 473 -6.13 26.55 13.46
CA ASP A 473 -5.93 25.56 14.53
C ASP A 473 -6.95 25.51 15.69
N SER A 474 -7.84 26.47 15.84
CA SER A 474 -8.80 26.53 16.97
C SER A 474 -10.15 25.82 16.71
N GLY A 475 -10.36 25.23 15.53
CA GLY A 475 -11.62 24.57 15.14
C GLY A 475 -11.53 23.09 14.84
N ARG A 476 -10.39 22.42 15.13
CA ARG A 476 -10.10 21.04 14.67
C ARG A 476 -10.93 19.94 15.30
N ASP A 477 -11.31 20.05 16.57
CA ASP A 477 -12.17 19.04 17.21
C ASP A 477 -13.60 19.03 16.63
N GLY A 478 -14.04 20.13 16.02
CA GLY A 478 -15.29 20.21 15.26
C GLY A 478 -15.20 19.63 13.85
N LEU A 479 -14.02 19.65 13.19
CA LEU A 479 -13.87 19.26 11.78
C LEU A 479 -13.86 17.75 11.54
N VAL A 480 -13.40 16.95 12.48
CA VAL A 480 -13.43 15.48 12.38
C VAL A 480 -14.89 14.99 12.37
N GLY A 481 -15.80 15.71 13.02
CA GLY A 481 -17.25 15.47 12.97
C GLY A 481 -17.92 15.80 11.61
N HIS A 482 -17.21 16.42 10.67
CA HIS A 482 -17.76 16.81 9.35
C HIS A 482 -17.30 15.90 8.19
N VAL A 483 -16.41 14.92 8.43
CA VAL A 483 -15.98 13.97 7.40
C VAL A 483 -17.03 12.90 7.14
N TYR A 484 -17.79 12.55 8.18
CA TYR A 484 -18.85 11.56 8.12
C TYR A 484 -20.17 12.19 8.52
N ASP A 485 -21.21 11.86 7.78
CA ASP A 485 -22.59 12.16 8.11
C ASP A 485 -23.37 10.86 8.37
N VAL A 486 -24.58 10.96 8.96
CA VAL A 486 -25.40 9.79 9.30
C VAL A 486 -26.84 9.93 8.80
N THR A 487 -27.44 8.80 8.47
CA THR A 487 -28.85 8.73 8.08
C THR A 487 -29.72 8.71 9.33
N TYR A 488 -30.41 9.82 9.62
CA TYR A 488 -31.32 9.91 10.75
C TYR A 488 -32.63 9.17 10.52
N GLY A 489 -33.20 8.63 11.61
CA GLY A 489 -34.52 7.96 11.60
C GLY A 489 -34.49 6.48 11.19
N ALA A 490 -33.33 5.94 10.80
CA ALA A 490 -33.18 4.53 10.44
C ALA A 490 -32.94 3.61 11.65
N VAL A 491 -32.55 4.16 12.79
CA VAL A 491 -32.22 3.44 14.03
C VAL A 491 -33.21 3.84 15.13
N GLN A 492 -33.69 2.85 15.90
CA GLN A 492 -34.60 3.02 17.03
C GLN A 492 -33.84 2.87 18.37
N PRO A 493 -34.35 3.41 19.49
CA PRO A 493 -33.69 3.29 20.80
C PRO A 493 -33.57 1.85 21.33
N THR A 494 -34.31 0.92 20.78
CA THR A 494 -34.26 -0.51 21.10
C THR A 494 -33.25 -1.28 20.28
N ASP A 495 -32.73 -0.65 19.21
CA ASP A 495 -31.91 -1.35 18.21
C ASP A 495 -30.47 -1.56 18.66
N ASN A 496 -29.90 -2.68 18.25
CA ASN A 496 -28.47 -2.86 18.11
C ASN A 496 -28.04 -2.28 16.75
N LEU A 497 -27.00 -1.46 16.72
CA LEU A 497 -26.41 -0.94 15.49
C LEU A 497 -25.09 -1.63 15.24
N VAL A 498 -25.02 -2.50 14.24
CA VAL A 498 -23.81 -3.23 13.81
C VAL A 498 -23.18 -2.47 12.65
N VAL A 499 -21.91 -2.03 12.81
CA VAL A 499 -21.14 -1.38 11.74
C VAL A 499 -19.83 -2.11 11.49
N ILE A 500 -19.60 -2.56 10.25
CA ILE A 500 -18.36 -3.22 9.88
C ILE A 500 -17.36 -2.20 9.32
N ASP A 501 -16.10 -2.33 9.78
CA ASP A 501 -14.93 -1.64 9.22
C ASP A 501 -13.93 -2.67 8.68
N ASP A 502 -12.96 -2.20 7.88
CA ASP A 502 -11.90 -3.08 7.35
C ASP A 502 -10.90 -3.51 8.44
N SER A 503 -10.49 -2.61 9.31
CA SER A 503 -9.54 -2.89 10.40
C SER A 503 -9.58 -1.82 11.50
N ILE A 504 -9.22 -2.21 12.72
CA ILE A 504 -9.07 -1.31 13.87
C ILE A 504 -7.62 -1.38 14.34
N VAL A 505 -6.86 -0.29 14.16
CA VAL A 505 -5.44 -0.21 14.53
C VAL A 505 -5.24 0.59 15.81
N ARG A 506 -5.50 1.89 15.77
CA ARG A 506 -5.28 2.84 16.88
C ARG A 506 -6.52 3.08 17.74
N GLY A 507 -7.69 2.88 17.16
CA GLY A 507 -8.98 3.15 17.80
C GLY A 507 -9.30 4.64 17.98
N THR A 508 -8.44 5.55 17.55
CA THR A 508 -8.60 7.00 17.77
C THR A 508 -9.76 7.57 16.95
N THR A 509 -9.87 7.22 15.66
CA THR A 509 -10.99 7.63 14.80
C THR A 509 -12.29 7.01 15.30
N LEU A 510 -12.23 5.75 15.74
CA LEU A 510 -13.38 5.06 16.33
C LEU A 510 -13.90 5.82 17.54
N LYS A 511 -13.03 6.11 18.51
CA LYS A 511 -13.38 6.82 19.76
C LYS A 511 -13.82 8.26 19.52
N LYS A 512 -13.03 9.05 18.77
CA LYS A 512 -13.24 10.49 18.63
C LYS A 512 -14.34 10.87 17.66
N SER A 513 -14.62 10.03 16.66
CA SER A 513 -15.54 10.36 15.56
C SER A 513 -16.67 9.36 15.41
N ILE A 514 -16.37 8.13 15.05
CA ILE A 514 -17.37 7.15 14.60
C ILE A 514 -18.39 6.86 15.70
N LEU A 515 -17.95 6.47 16.90
CA LEU A 515 -18.85 6.15 18.00
C LEU A 515 -19.71 7.34 18.40
N ARG A 516 -19.15 8.54 18.49
CA ARG A 516 -19.90 9.77 18.82
C ARG A 516 -21.00 10.12 17.80
N ILE A 517 -20.72 9.88 16.51
CA ILE A 517 -21.69 10.15 15.43
C ILE A 517 -22.80 9.10 15.48
N LEU A 518 -22.44 7.83 15.67
CA LEU A 518 -23.42 6.73 15.76
C LEU A 518 -24.29 6.83 17.01
N ASP A 519 -23.76 7.25 18.15
CA ASP A 519 -24.50 7.44 19.40
C ASP A 519 -25.59 8.52 19.29
N ARG A 520 -25.43 9.51 18.40
CA ARG A 520 -26.47 10.52 18.11
C ARG A 520 -27.76 9.93 17.56
N LEU A 521 -27.70 8.72 16.99
CA LEU A 521 -28.88 8.00 16.49
C LEU A 521 -29.67 7.33 17.63
N GLY A 522 -29.10 7.28 18.83
CA GLY A 522 -29.73 6.75 20.03
C GLY A 522 -29.90 5.23 20.08
N PRO A 523 -29.01 4.37 19.51
CA PRO A 523 -29.17 2.93 19.61
C PRO A 523 -28.97 2.44 21.05
N LYS A 524 -29.57 1.29 21.38
CA LYS A 524 -29.30 0.56 22.64
C LYS A 524 -27.83 0.14 22.74
N ARG A 525 -27.29 -0.37 21.63
CA ARG A 525 -25.91 -0.91 21.55
C ARG A 525 -25.30 -0.60 20.20
N ILE A 526 -24.00 -0.25 20.18
CA ILE A 526 -23.18 -0.14 18.98
C ILE A 526 -22.20 -1.30 18.97
N VAL A 527 -22.24 -2.13 17.92
CA VAL A 527 -21.30 -3.23 17.69
C VAL A 527 -20.39 -2.84 16.54
N VAL A 528 -19.14 -2.55 16.83
CA VAL A 528 -18.13 -2.29 15.80
C VAL A 528 -17.43 -3.57 15.42
N VAL A 529 -17.40 -3.87 14.15
CA VAL A 529 -16.88 -5.13 13.60
C VAL A 529 -15.68 -4.86 12.72
N SER A 530 -14.55 -5.50 12.99
CA SER A 530 -13.37 -5.49 12.13
C SER A 530 -13.34 -6.73 11.24
N SER A 531 -13.22 -6.54 9.92
CA SER A 531 -13.00 -7.67 8.99
C SER A 531 -11.57 -8.23 9.06
N ALA A 532 -10.67 -7.55 9.78
CA ALA A 532 -9.33 -8.02 10.13
C ALA A 532 -9.27 -8.56 11.58
N PRO A 533 -8.35 -9.50 11.89
CA PRO A 533 -7.99 -9.82 13.26
C PRO A 533 -7.39 -8.64 14.03
N GLN A 534 -7.19 -8.79 15.35
CA GLN A 534 -6.52 -7.80 16.18
C GLN A 534 -5.08 -7.58 15.72
N ILE A 535 -4.71 -6.34 15.37
CA ILE A 535 -3.33 -5.97 15.05
C ILE A 535 -2.57 -5.81 16.36
N ARG A 536 -1.64 -6.74 16.61
CA ARG A 536 -0.91 -6.89 17.88
C ARG A 536 0.57 -6.53 17.76
N TYR A 537 1.15 -6.68 16.57
CA TYR A 537 2.60 -6.57 16.36
C TYR A 537 2.93 -5.60 15.22
N PRO A 538 4.09 -4.92 15.28
CA PRO A 538 4.50 -3.99 14.25
C PRO A 538 4.78 -4.69 12.91
N ASP A 539 4.57 -3.98 11.82
CA ASP A 539 5.09 -4.37 10.51
C ASP A 539 6.52 -3.87 10.34
N CYS A 540 7.34 -4.68 9.66
CA CYS A 540 8.70 -4.34 9.27
C CYS A 540 8.99 -4.61 7.79
N TYR A 541 7.95 -4.87 7.00
CA TYR A 541 8.07 -5.20 5.58
C TYR A 541 7.43 -4.17 4.65
N GLY A 542 7.05 -2.97 5.16
CA GLY A 542 6.67 -1.81 4.36
C GLY A 542 5.37 -1.11 4.73
N ILE A 543 4.56 -1.65 5.66
CA ILE A 543 3.38 -0.96 6.19
C ILE A 543 3.82 -0.05 7.34
N ASP A 544 3.32 1.18 7.38
CA ASP A 544 3.65 2.12 8.48
C ASP A 544 2.87 1.82 9.77
N MET A 545 3.13 0.64 10.33
CA MET A 545 2.66 0.17 11.62
C MET A 545 3.87 -0.26 12.46
N THR A 546 4.64 0.71 12.98
CA THR A 546 5.99 0.44 13.50
C THR A 546 6.12 0.62 15.01
N ARG A 547 5.14 1.23 15.69
CA ARG A 547 5.22 1.60 17.09
C ARG A 547 4.20 0.85 17.92
N MET A 548 4.65 0.21 19.00
CA MET A 548 3.78 -0.59 19.87
C MET A 548 2.63 0.21 20.50
N ASN A 549 2.89 1.44 20.96
CA ASN A 549 1.89 2.29 21.59
C ASN A 549 0.76 2.75 20.64
N GLU A 550 0.92 2.56 19.34
CA GLU A 550 -0.12 2.89 18.35
C GLU A 550 -1.19 1.79 18.22
N PHE A 551 -0.92 0.57 18.71
CA PHE A 551 -1.87 -0.55 18.61
C PHE A 551 -2.81 -0.59 19.79
N ILE A 552 -4.10 -0.44 19.53
CA ILE A 552 -5.11 -0.47 20.59
C ILE A 552 -5.14 -1.85 21.29
N ALA A 553 -4.90 -2.94 20.55
CA ALA A 553 -4.84 -4.29 21.11
C ALA A 553 -3.63 -4.46 22.06
N PHE A 554 -2.50 -3.82 21.78
CA PHE A 554 -1.36 -3.80 22.69
C PHE A 554 -1.68 -3.01 23.95
N ASN A 555 -2.21 -1.82 23.79
CA ASN A 555 -2.59 -0.99 24.93
C ASN A 555 -3.63 -1.69 25.83
N ALA A 556 -4.60 -2.39 25.23
CA ALA A 556 -5.58 -3.17 25.96
C ALA A 556 -4.94 -4.32 26.76
N ALA A 557 -3.98 -5.05 26.15
CA ALA A 557 -3.25 -6.11 26.85
C ALA A 557 -2.43 -5.55 28.04
N ILE A 558 -1.79 -4.40 27.88
CA ILE A 558 -1.04 -3.73 28.96
C ILE A 558 -1.98 -3.32 30.12
N GLU A 559 -3.15 -2.75 29.82
CA GLU A 559 -4.13 -2.40 30.85
C GLU A 559 -4.67 -3.64 31.58
N LEU A 560 -4.97 -4.72 30.85
CA LEU A 560 -5.38 -6.00 31.47
C LEU A 560 -4.29 -6.59 32.39
N LEU A 561 -3.00 -6.48 32.02
CA LEU A 561 -1.89 -6.90 32.90
C LEU A 561 -1.88 -6.10 34.23
N LYS A 562 -2.09 -4.79 34.16
CA LYS A 562 -2.16 -3.93 35.34
C LYS A 562 -3.36 -4.30 36.23
N GLU A 563 -4.54 -4.43 35.67
CA GLU A 563 -5.77 -4.80 36.38
C GLU A 563 -5.68 -6.15 37.09
N ARG A 564 -4.92 -7.09 36.51
CA ARG A 564 -4.68 -8.41 37.12
C ARG A 564 -3.46 -8.48 38.05
N GLY A 565 -2.77 -7.36 38.29
CA GLY A 565 -1.55 -7.34 39.14
C GLY A 565 -0.39 -8.12 38.48
N MET A 566 -0.34 -8.22 37.15
CA MET A 566 0.67 -8.96 36.41
C MET A 566 1.71 -8.03 35.76
N GLU A 567 1.90 -6.82 36.25
CA GLU A 567 2.83 -5.80 35.70
C GLU A 567 4.27 -6.31 35.63
N GLY A 568 4.66 -7.22 36.53
CA GLY A 568 5.97 -7.86 36.50
C GLY A 568 6.31 -8.57 35.17
N LEU A 569 5.30 -9.00 34.40
CA LEU A 569 5.50 -9.60 33.08
C LEU A 569 6.06 -8.59 32.06
N ILE A 570 5.68 -7.31 32.18
CA ILE A 570 6.19 -6.23 31.33
C ILE A 570 7.72 -6.12 31.48
N ASP A 571 8.21 -6.09 32.71
CA ASP A 571 9.63 -6.01 33.04
C ASP A 571 10.38 -7.32 32.67
N GLU A 572 9.73 -8.46 32.80
CA GLU A 572 10.29 -9.75 32.42
C GLU A 572 10.52 -9.82 30.90
N VAL A 573 9.51 -9.49 30.11
CA VAL A 573 9.61 -9.45 28.63
C VAL A 573 10.65 -8.42 28.19
N TYR A 574 10.70 -7.25 28.82
CA TYR A 574 11.73 -6.25 28.55
C TYR A 574 13.14 -6.81 28.75
N ARG A 575 13.40 -7.47 29.90
CA ARG A 575 14.72 -8.08 30.15
C ARG A 575 15.07 -9.18 29.13
N LYS A 576 14.09 -10.01 28.72
CA LYS A 576 14.28 -11.03 27.71
C LYS A 576 14.62 -10.41 26.33
N CYS A 577 13.90 -9.37 25.92
CA CYS A 577 14.20 -8.64 24.69
C CYS A 577 15.59 -7.99 24.75
N LYS A 578 15.96 -7.35 25.85
CA LYS A 578 17.29 -6.75 26.05
C LYS A 578 18.42 -7.78 25.98
N ALA A 579 18.24 -8.95 26.58
CA ALA A 579 19.24 -10.01 26.58
C ALA A 579 19.57 -10.56 25.17
N GLN A 580 18.68 -10.33 24.21
CA GLN A 580 18.89 -10.74 22.82
C GLN A 580 19.53 -9.67 21.94
N GLN A 581 19.73 -8.44 22.45
CA GLN A 581 20.46 -7.42 21.72
C GLN A 581 21.90 -7.87 21.45
N GLY A 582 22.31 -7.87 20.18
CA GLY A 582 23.63 -8.32 19.75
C GLY A 582 23.74 -9.81 19.42
N LEU A 583 22.70 -10.63 19.61
CA LEU A 583 22.66 -11.99 19.08
C LEU A 583 22.56 -11.99 17.54
N PRO A 584 23.10 -13.02 16.88
CA PRO A 584 22.79 -13.26 15.48
C PRO A 584 21.28 -13.29 15.25
N LYS A 585 20.80 -12.66 14.19
CA LYS A 585 19.36 -12.49 13.94
C LYS A 585 18.58 -13.81 13.90
N GLU A 586 19.23 -14.90 13.45
CA GLU A 586 18.66 -16.24 13.38
C GLU A 586 18.38 -16.87 14.76
N GLN A 587 18.98 -16.34 15.82
CA GLN A 587 18.79 -16.80 17.21
C GLN A 587 17.80 -15.94 17.98
N VAL A 588 17.31 -14.85 17.39
CA VAL A 588 16.39 -13.92 18.06
C VAL A 588 14.96 -14.49 18.02
N VAL A 589 14.32 -14.54 19.18
CA VAL A 589 12.96 -15.02 19.39
C VAL A 589 12.04 -13.83 19.74
N ASN A 590 10.83 -13.82 19.24
CA ASN A 590 9.81 -12.83 19.57
C ASN A 590 9.23 -13.08 20.98
N HIS A 591 9.75 -12.38 22.01
CA HIS A 591 9.24 -12.45 23.37
C HIS A 591 7.99 -11.59 23.61
N VAL A 592 7.65 -10.67 22.72
CA VAL A 592 6.47 -9.81 22.88
C VAL A 592 5.15 -10.62 22.85
N LYS A 593 5.19 -11.83 22.29
CA LYS A 593 4.05 -12.78 22.36
C LYS A 593 3.62 -13.08 23.80
N GLU A 594 4.53 -13.05 24.74
CA GLU A 594 4.26 -13.35 26.14
C GLU A 594 3.32 -12.30 26.78
N ILE A 595 3.27 -11.07 26.27
CA ILE A 595 2.36 -10.00 26.73
C ILE A 595 0.90 -10.38 26.49
N TYR A 596 0.61 -11.10 25.39
CA TYR A 596 -0.75 -11.50 25.03
C TYR A 596 -1.14 -12.89 25.56
N ALA A 597 -0.17 -13.70 25.92
CA ALA A 597 -0.39 -15.11 26.32
C ALA A 597 -1.38 -15.30 27.48
N PRO A 598 -1.50 -14.40 28.48
CA PRO A 598 -2.47 -14.54 29.57
C PRO A 598 -3.93 -14.30 29.18
N PHE A 599 -4.21 -13.80 27.96
CA PHE A 599 -5.53 -13.30 27.57
C PHE A 599 -6.08 -14.02 26.33
N THR A 600 -7.37 -14.18 26.33
CA THR A 600 -8.12 -14.58 25.12
C THR A 600 -8.34 -13.39 24.20
N GLU A 601 -8.69 -13.66 22.93
CA GLU A 601 -9.04 -12.60 21.97
C GLU A 601 -10.30 -11.83 22.41
N GLU A 602 -11.25 -12.51 23.06
CA GLU A 602 -12.47 -11.89 23.55
C GLU A 602 -12.16 -10.92 24.70
N GLU A 603 -11.33 -11.29 25.68
CA GLU A 603 -10.91 -10.40 26.79
C GLU A 603 -10.22 -9.13 26.27
N ILE A 604 -9.36 -9.26 25.27
CA ILE A 604 -8.70 -8.08 24.64
C ILE A 604 -9.75 -7.25 23.89
N SER A 605 -10.70 -7.86 23.18
CA SER A 605 -11.77 -7.15 22.46
C SER A 605 -12.70 -6.39 23.41
N ASP A 606 -13.06 -6.99 24.55
CA ASP A 606 -13.87 -6.36 25.59
C ASP A 606 -13.13 -5.17 26.22
N LYS A 607 -11.83 -5.32 26.46
CA LYS A 607 -11.00 -4.20 26.96
C LYS A 607 -10.87 -3.08 25.94
N ILE A 608 -10.72 -3.41 24.65
CA ILE A 608 -10.75 -2.41 23.58
C ILE A 608 -12.08 -1.67 23.56
N ALA A 609 -13.21 -2.38 23.71
CA ALA A 609 -14.54 -1.77 23.76
C ALA A 609 -14.66 -0.77 24.92
N GLU A 610 -14.15 -1.14 26.10
CA GLU A 610 -14.06 -0.24 27.26
C GLU A 610 -13.20 1.00 26.98
N MET A 611 -12.01 0.84 26.42
CA MET A 611 -11.08 1.92 26.13
C MET A 611 -11.56 2.91 25.05
N VAL A 612 -12.33 2.45 24.07
CA VAL A 612 -12.88 3.32 23.03
C VAL A 612 -14.18 3.98 23.46
N ARG A 613 -14.86 3.45 24.46
CA ARG A 613 -16.07 4.05 25.04
C ARG A 613 -15.69 5.37 25.75
N ASP A 614 -16.34 6.44 25.34
CA ASP A 614 -16.29 7.74 26.03
C ASP A 614 -17.40 7.74 27.13
N GLU A 615 -17.14 8.37 28.26
CA GLU A 615 -18.13 8.56 29.35
C GLU A 615 -19.42 9.27 28.92
N HIS A 616 -19.35 9.99 27.78
CA HIS A 616 -20.50 10.71 27.22
C HIS A 616 -21.36 9.86 26.26
N LEU A 617 -20.96 8.61 25.95
CA LEU A 617 -21.75 7.71 25.11
C LEU A 617 -22.85 7.04 25.92
N ASN A 618 -24.09 7.12 25.38
CA ASN A 618 -25.26 6.49 25.98
C ASN A 618 -25.35 5.00 25.64
N ALA A 619 -24.97 4.62 24.42
CA ALA A 619 -25.03 3.26 23.94
C ALA A 619 -23.98 2.35 24.61
N GLU A 620 -24.34 1.08 24.80
CA GLU A 620 -23.34 0.03 25.07
C GLU A 620 -22.45 -0.14 23.85
N VAL A 621 -21.14 -0.31 24.05
CA VAL A 621 -20.19 -0.53 22.95
C VAL A 621 -19.63 -1.95 23.03
N LYS A 622 -19.69 -2.70 21.93
CA LYS A 622 -18.98 -3.97 21.73
C LYS A 622 -18.05 -3.87 20.51
N VAL A 623 -16.93 -4.56 20.56
CA VAL A 623 -15.99 -4.66 19.45
C VAL A 623 -15.77 -6.11 19.11
N VAL A 624 -15.92 -6.47 17.83
CA VAL A 624 -15.79 -7.83 17.30
C VAL A 624 -14.69 -7.83 16.24
N PHE A 625 -13.73 -8.73 16.37
CA PHE A 625 -12.68 -8.92 15.39
C PHE A 625 -12.87 -10.25 14.63
N GLN A 626 -12.36 -10.30 13.42
CA GLN A 626 -12.15 -11.55 12.69
C GLN A 626 -11.12 -12.43 13.43
N SER A 627 -11.18 -13.75 13.23
CA SER A 627 -10.11 -14.66 13.68
C SER A 627 -9.04 -14.84 12.62
N VAL A 628 -7.85 -15.26 13.03
CA VAL A 628 -6.76 -15.61 12.13
C VAL A 628 -7.13 -16.84 11.31
N GLU A 629 -7.81 -17.81 11.90
CA GLU A 629 -8.28 -19.03 11.24
C GLU A 629 -9.26 -18.70 10.10
N ASP A 630 -10.25 -17.85 10.35
CA ASP A 630 -11.21 -17.41 9.34
C ASP A 630 -10.56 -16.55 8.25
N LEU A 631 -9.55 -15.76 8.61
CA LEU A 631 -8.74 -15.03 7.64
C LEU A 631 -8.03 -15.99 6.68
N HIS A 632 -7.42 -17.08 7.19
CA HIS A 632 -6.77 -18.08 6.34
C HIS A 632 -7.76 -18.86 5.48
N VAL A 633 -8.98 -19.07 5.98
CA VAL A 633 -10.08 -19.68 5.18
C VAL A 633 -10.52 -18.73 4.04
N ALA A 634 -10.58 -17.44 4.30
CA ALA A 634 -10.96 -16.44 3.31
C ALA A 634 -9.86 -16.16 2.28
N CYS A 635 -8.59 -16.11 2.73
CA CYS A 635 -7.40 -15.74 1.96
C CYS A 635 -6.34 -16.86 1.99
N PRO A 636 -6.62 -18.06 1.45
CA PRO A 636 -5.75 -19.24 1.64
C PRO A 636 -4.38 -19.13 0.99
N ASN A 637 -4.21 -18.23 0.01
CA ASN A 637 -2.95 -18.02 -0.70
C ASN A 637 -2.12 -16.86 -0.13
N ASP A 638 -2.70 -16.05 0.76
CA ASP A 638 -2.07 -14.83 1.31
C ASP A 638 -2.11 -14.90 2.84
N THR A 639 -1.30 -15.83 3.39
CA THR A 639 -1.28 -16.20 4.82
C THR A 639 -0.23 -15.48 5.63
N GLY A 640 0.41 -14.45 5.08
CA GLY A 640 1.33 -13.58 5.81
C GLY A 640 0.56 -12.74 6.84
N ASP A 641 0.70 -13.10 8.12
CA ASP A 641 -0.14 -12.67 9.23
C ASP A 641 0.66 -12.18 10.46
N TRP A 642 1.94 -11.89 10.28
CA TRP A 642 2.91 -11.56 11.36
C TRP A 642 2.44 -10.42 12.29
N TYR A 643 1.67 -9.46 11.79
CA TYR A 643 1.13 -8.34 12.58
C TYR A 643 -0.06 -8.75 13.46
N PHE A 644 -0.68 -9.94 13.21
CA PHE A 644 -1.71 -10.54 14.06
C PHE A 644 -1.11 -11.56 15.02
N THR A 645 -0.22 -12.44 14.53
CA THR A 645 0.31 -13.62 15.23
C THR A 645 1.69 -13.41 15.84
N GLY A 646 2.47 -12.43 15.36
CA GLY A 646 3.89 -12.26 15.69
C GLY A 646 4.80 -13.33 15.07
N ASN A 647 4.32 -14.08 14.05
CA ASN A 647 5.09 -15.08 13.31
C ASN A 647 5.80 -14.44 12.12
N TYR A 648 6.91 -13.77 12.35
CA TYR A 648 7.64 -13.10 11.29
C TYR A 648 8.32 -14.10 10.37
N PRO A 649 8.16 -13.97 9.02
CA PRO A 649 8.77 -14.89 8.05
C PRO A 649 10.29 -14.77 8.01
N THR A 650 10.88 -13.61 8.36
CA THR A 650 12.34 -13.44 8.39
C THR A 650 12.88 -13.27 9.80
N PRO A 651 14.13 -13.66 10.06
CA PRO A 651 14.76 -13.47 11.36
C PRO A 651 14.83 -12.02 11.83
N GLY A 652 15.03 -11.08 10.90
CA GLY A 652 15.05 -9.65 11.18
C GLY A 652 13.74 -9.13 11.78
N GLY A 653 12.59 -9.72 11.43
CA GLY A 653 11.31 -9.36 11.99
C GLY A 653 11.22 -9.56 13.50
N ASN A 654 11.78 -10.66 14.03
CA ASN A 654 11.84 -10.87 15.48
C ASN A 654 12.70 -9.82 16.19
N LYS A 655 13.83 -9.42 15.57
CA LYS A 655 14.70 -8.35 16.08
C LYS A 655 13.93 -7.02 16.13
N VAL A 656 13.18 -6.70 15.08
CA VAL A 656 12.41 -5.45 14.98
C VAL A 656 11.32 -5.39 16.06
N VAL A 657 10.53 -6.43 16.25
CA VAL A 657 9.45 -6.41 17.26
C VAL A 657 9.99 -6.29 18.69
N ASN A 658 11.09 -6.99 19.01
CA ASN A 658 11.76 -6.86 20.32
C ASN A 658 12.29 -5.44 20.52
N THR A 659 12.88 -4.83 19.47
CA THR A 659 13.36 -3.43 19.52
C THR A 659 12.20 -2.44 19.68
N ALA A 660 11.07 -2.67 19.00
CA ALA A 660 9.85 -1.85 19.14
C ALA A 660 9.32 -1.88 20.59
N TYR A 661 9.33 -3.04 21.20
CA TYR A 661 8.92 -3.21 22.59
C TYR A 661 9.89 -2.52 23.57
N ILE A 662 11.20 -2.67 23.37
CA ILE A 662 12.23 -1.98 24.15
C ILE A 662 12.06 -0.46 24.04
N ASN A 663 11.88 0.07 22.84
CA ASN A 663 11.65 1.50 22.59
C ASN A 663 10.40 1.99 23.32
N TRP A 664 9.33 1.21 23.34
CA TRP A 664 8.12 1.53 24.09
C TRP A 664 8.36 1.62 25.59
N VAL A 665 9.01 0.61 26.20
CA VAL A 665 9.32 0.62 27.65
C VAL A 665 10.23 1.79 28.02
N GLU A 666 11.21 2.12 27.18
CA GLU A 666 12.15 3.22 27.41
C GLU A 666 11.59 4.60 27.03
N GLY A 667 10.35 4.69 26.58
CA GLY A 667 9.70 5.94 26.17
C GLY A 667 10.31 6.59 24.92
N ARG A 668 11.04 5.82 24.10
CA ARG A 668 11.62 6.29 22.84
C ARG A 668 10.59 6.23 21.72
N ASN A 669 10.37 7.36 21.06
CA ASN A 669 9.43 7.47 19.93
C ASN A 669 10.16 7.31 18.60
N GLU A 670 10.92 6.23 18.44
CA GLU A 670 11.74 5.95 17.26
C GLU A 670 11.21 4.72 16.52
N ARG A 671 11.49 4.65 15.21
CA ARG A 671 11.29 3.42 14.44
C ARG A 671 12.29 2.36 14.89
N SER A 672 11.92 1.10 14.76
CA SER A 672 12.69 -0.04 15.26
C SER A 672 13.61 -0.67 14.22
N TYR A 673 13.63 -0.07 13.01
CA TYR A 673 14.46 -0.50 11.87
C TYR A 673 14.75 0.68 10.95
#